data_d63b9276dfc0b7623c962f71e7986b66
#
_entry.id   d63b9276dfc0b7623c962f71e7986b66
#
_cell.length_a   1.000
_cell.length_b   1.000
_cell.length_c   1.000
_cell.angle_alpha   90.00
_cell.angle_beta   90.00
_cell.angle_gamma   90.00
#
_symmetry.space_group_name_H-M   'P 1'
#
loop_
_entity.id
_entity.type
_entity.pdbx_description
1 polymer ?
#
loop_
_entity_poly.entity_id
_entity_poly.type
_entity_poly.pdbx_seq_one_letter_code
_entity_poly.pdbx_strand_id
1 'polypeptide(L)'
;VSMKNFGLNELREMYLSFFETKGHLRLPSFSLIPRNDPSLLLINAGMSPMKTWFTGEEEPPRRRVTTCQKCIRTPDIENIGKTARHGTYFEMLGNFSFGDYFKREAIHWAWEFLTSPDWVGIDPDRLYPSVYLDDDEAWNIWHNEIGIAPERIFRFGKEDNFWEHGSGPCGPCSEIYYDRGEKYGCGKPGCTVGCDCDRYIEIWNIVFSQFNNDGQGNYTELAQKNIDTGMGLERLAVVCQDVNSLFDVDTVMNITHKVSEITGAHYGETNAKDVSLRIITDHIRSSTFMICDGVLPSNEGRGYVLRRLLRRAARHGRLLGEKEPFLYKVCDTVIHENRGAYPELTERQEYITGVIRSEEENFSRTIDGGMAIFAGMLASHKEKGETVFSGADAFKLYDTYGFPLDLTKEMAADEGMTVDEPAFQTLMKEQRERARAARSSDETAWAGLDLGLDNLPTKFTGYERLHDDCTILAIVAEDELRERVGSGVHASIVLDKTPFYAEMGGQSADHGLLILKDAVFEVHDVQKNKAGKVLHHGVMVSGNLAVGDKVNACVDTGRRKAIMRAHSATHLLHKALRTVLGDHVHQAGSLVEPDRLRFDFTHFSAMKPEEIASVERMVNEAVLEGFPITVKEMPIAEARSIGAMALFGEKYGDVVRVVDMGDGYSVEFCGGTHLDNTAKVGSLRIVSEFSIASGVRRIEAITGQETLKFMENNTRLLMTLSERLKAKPEELLTRAEARTSEIRELRSELEKFRGREMLSNAESFLASSKKVGPLHVFTGVVPVDTPDNLRKIGDFLRDKDESIVAVLAAVRDGKITFHSVCGKAAIAAGVRAGDIIRSVTAICGGKGGGKPDSAMGGGADTLKLDDALATVDDFVAGKLN
;
A
#
# COMPACT_ATOMS: atom_id res chain seq x y z
N VAL A 1 -13.49 31.46 42.04
CA VAL A 1 -13.93 30.04 42.12
C VAL A 1 -12.92 29.27 41.26
N SER A 2 -12.21 28.28 41.80
CA SER A 2 -11.30 27.47 40.99
C SER A 2 -12.18 26.66 39.96
N MET A 3 -11.88 26.78 38.70
CA MET A 3 -12.50 26.00 37.63
C MET A 3 -12.40 24.50 37.98
N LYS A 4 -13.48 23.74 37.74
CA LYS A 4 -13.47 22.30 37.95
C LYS A 4 -12.56 21.67 36.90
N ASN A 5 -11.77 20.71 37.31
CA ASN A 5 -10.93 19.95 36.38
C ASN A 5 -11.79 18.82 35.75
N PHE A 6 -12.13 18.97 34.46
CA PHE A 6 -12.94 18.00 33.71
C PHE A 6 -12.05 17.19 32.77
N GLY A 7 -12.27 15.87 32.69
CA GLY A 7 -11.65 15.00 31.71
C GLY A 7 -12.18 15.24 30.30
N LEU A 8 -11.39 14.93 29.28
CA LEU A 8 -11.77 15.12 27.86
C LEU A 8 -13.08 14.40 27.51
N ASN A 9 -13.26 13.16 27.96
CA ASN A 9 -14.48 12.40 27.73
C ASN A 9 -15.69 12.99 28.45
N GLU A 10 -15.50 13.57 29.61
CA GLU A 10 -16.54 14.25 30.40
C GLU A 10 -16.98 15.54 29.70
N LEU A 11 -16.06 16.33 29.17
CA LEU A 11 -16.36 17.54 28.39
C LEU A 11 -17.14 17.23 27.11
N ARG A 12 -16.80 16.16 26.43
CA ARG A 12 -17.56 15.70 25.25
C ARG A 12 -19.01 15.42 25.59
N GLU A 13 -19.24 14.63 26.63
CA GLU A 13 -20.59 14.26 27.05
C GLU A 13 -21.38 15.49 27.58
N MET A 14 -20.74 16.36 28.32
CA MET A 14 -21.30 17.60 28.85
C MET A 14 -21.79 18.51 27.72
N TYR A 15 -20.99 18.69 26.64
CA TYR A 15 -21.39 19.51 25.50
C TYR A 15 -22.63 18.94 24.78
N LEU A 16 -22.57 17.66 24.47
CA LEU A 16 -23.66 16.99 23.75
C LEU A 16 -24.96 17.01 24.57
N SER A 17 -24.87 16.74 25.87
CA SER A 17 -26.03 16.79 26.80
C SER A 17 -26.57 18.21 26.94
N PHE A 18 -25.69 19.24 26.99
CA PHE A 18 -26.14 20.64 27.02
C PHE A 18 -27.03 20.98 25.81
N PHE A 19 -26.59 20.63 24.59
CA PHE A 19 -27.34 20.94 23.39
C PHE A 19 -28.60 20.07 23.22
N GLU A 20 -28.63 18.86 23.80
CA GLU A 20 -29.87 18.09 23.90
C GLU A 20 -30.93 18.85 24.75
N THR A 21 -30.54 19.56 25.84
CA THR A 21 -31.44 20.40 26.61
C THR A 21 -32.00 21.59 25.81
N LYS A 22 -31.29 22.01 24.75
CA LYS A 22 -31.70 23.05 23.80
C LYS A 22 -32.50 22.50 22.62
N GLY A 23 -32.87 21.21 22.64
CA GLY A 23 -33.69 20.53 21.63
C GLY A 23 -32.92 20.03 20.41
N HIS A 24 -31.61 19.95 20.47
CA HIS A 24 -30.79 19.38 19.37
C HIS A 24 -30.90 17.85 19.35
N LEU A 25 -30.92 17.30 18.15
CA LEU A 25 -30.73 15.86 17.94
C LEU A 25 -29.24 15.55 17.99
N ARG A 26 -28.85 14.73 18.92
CA ARG A 26 -27.47 14.19 18.97
C ARG A 26 -27.25 13.16 17.86
N LEU A 27 -26.31 13.42 17.00
CA LEU A 27 -25.89 12.47 15.97
C LEU A 27 -24.51 11.88 16.30
N PRO A 28 -24.25 10.63 15.91
CA PRO A 28 -22.90 10.07 15.99
C PRO A 28 -21.95 10.83 15.05
N SER A 29 -20.65 10.73 15.30
CA SER A 29 -19.65 11.25 14.38
C SER A 29 -19.76 10.58 13.02
N PHE A 30 -19.70 11.38 11.97
CA PHE A 30 -19.59 10.85 10.61
C PHE A 30 -18.18 10.26 10.36
N SER A 31 -18.06 9.43 9.32
CA SER A 31 -16.78 8.92 8.86
C SER A 31 -15.84 10.06 8.46
N LEU A 32 -14.53 9.86 8.67
CA LEU A 32 -13.48 10.74 8.14
C LEU A 32 -13.41 10.76 6.60
N ILE A 33 -14.02 9.76 5.95
CA ILE A 33 -14.10 9.68 4.49
C ILE A 33 -15.31 10.47 4.02
N PRO A 34 -15.12 11.58 3.23
CA PRO A 34 -16.23 12.37 2.72
C PRO A 34 -17.15 11.53 1.82
N ARG A 35 -18.47 11.71 1.97
CA ARG A 35 -19.48 11.16 1.06
C ARG A 35 -19.80 12.20 0.00
N ASN A 36 -19.64 11.85 -1.29
CA ASN A 36 -20.03 12.69 -2.44
C ASN A 36 -19.38 14.08 -2.51
N ASP A 37 -18.28 14.33 -1.80
CA ASP A 37 -17.51 15.58 -1.89
C ASP A 37 -16.08 15.32 -2.39
N PRO A 38 -15.82 15.46 -3.69
CA PRO A 38 -14.51 15.25 -4.27
C PRO A 38 -13.52 16.38 -3.95
N SER A 39 -13.98 17.50 -3.39
CA SER A 39 -13.13 18.63 -3.02
C SER A 39 -12.35 18.37 -1.73
N LEU A 40 -12.82 17.42 -0.90
CA LEU A 40 -12.23 17.06 0.38
C LEU A 40 -11.56 15.68 0.33
N LEU A 41 -10.32 15.63 0.78
CA LEU A 41 -9.62 14.36 0.93
C LEU A 41 -10.09 13.60 2.19
N LEU A 42 -10.22 14.32 3.30
CA LEU A 42 -10.68 13.86 4.60
C LEU A 42 -11.56 14.93 5.24
N ILE A 43 -12.49 14.54 6.11
CA ILE A 43 -13.31 15.47 6.86
C ILE A 43 -12.43 16.29 7.82
N ASN A 44 -12.53 17.61 7.74
CA ASN A 44 -11.68 18.58 8.43
C ASN A 44 -12.46 19.60 9.28
N ALA A 45 -13.80 19.55 9.22
CA ALA A 45 -14.69 20.40 9.98
C ALA A 45 -16.03 19.71 10.29
N GLY A 46 -16.73 20.15 11.34
CA GLY A 46 -17.99 19.56 11.80
C GLY A 46 -19.11 19.62 10.76
N MET A 47 -19.17 20.71 10.00
CA MET A 47 -20.22 20.93 8.99
C MET A 47 -19.99 20.14 7.69
N SER A 48 -18.75 19.74 7.41
CA SER A 48 -18.39 19.14 6.10
C SER A 48 -19.26 17.96 5.68
N PRO A 49 -19.66 17.03 6.56
CA PRO A 49 -20.55 15.94 6.20
C PRO A 49 -22.01 16.36 5.94
N MET A 50 -22.38 17.59 6.32
CA MET A 50 -23.77 18.09 6.33
C MET A 50 -24.02 19.21 5.32
N LYS A 51 -23.10 19.43 4.37
CA LYS A 51 -23.19 20.52 3.36
C LYS A 51 -24.54 20.56 2.64
N THR A 52 -25.09 19.40 2.27
CA THR A 52 -26.39 19.30 1.57
C THR A 52 -27.58 19.79 2.42
N TRP A 53 -27.48 19.71 3.75
CA TRP A 53 -28.50 20.25 4.65
C TRP A 53 -28.44 21.78 4.78
N PHE A 54 -27.21 22.34 4.71
CA PHE A 54 -27.01 23.80 4.70
C PHE A 54 -27.49 24.45 3.41
N THR A 55 -27.30 23.76 2.26
CA THR A 55 -27.78 24.25 0.96
C THR A 55 -29.28 23.99 0.74
N GLY A 56 -29.89 23.11 1.52
CA GLY A 56 -31.31 22.71 1.36
C GLY A 56 -31.55 21.70 0.25
N GLU A 57 -30.48 21.07 -0.26
CA GLU A 57 -30.56 19.97 -1.24
C GLU A 57 -31.13 18.69 -0.61
N GLU A 58 -30.88 18.50 0.67
CA GLU A 58 -31.42 17.40 1.46
C GLU A 58 -32.04 17.95 2.77
N GLU A 59 -33.16 17.35 3.24
CA GLU A 59 -33.71 17.70 4.52
C GLU A 59 -32.93 17.06 5.67
N PRO A 60 -32.52 17.83 6.70
CA PRO A 60 -31.87 17.28 7.87
C PRO A 60 -32.86 16.44 8.71
N PRO A 61 -32.37 15.42 9.46
CA PRO A 61 -33.25 14.61 10.34
C PRO A 61 -33.94 15.43 11.41
N ARG A 62 -33.41 16.59 11.77
CA ARG A 62 -33.96 17.63 12.63
C ARG A 62 -33.28 18.96 12.31
N ARG A 63 -33.97 20.08 12.45
CA ARG A 63 -33.42 21.42 12.19
C ARG A 63 -32.35 21.84 13.20
N ARG A 64 -32.28 21.22 14.37
CA ARG A 64 -31.24 21.36 15.39
C ARG A 64 -30.48 20.05 15.55
N VAL A 65 -29.21 20.09 15.31
CA VAL A 65 -28.32 18.91 15.42
C VAL A 65 -27.09 19.25 16.24
N THR A 66 -26.61 18.32 17.05
CA THR A 66 -25.32 18.42 17.74
C THR A 66 -24.48 17.17 17.50
N THR A 67 -23.19 17.35 17.29
CA THR A 67 -22.23 16.26 17.08
C THR A 67 -20.89 16.55 17.75
N CYS A 68 -20.15 15.47 18.02
CA CYS A 68 -18.71 15.53 18.23
C CYS A 68 -18.05 14.86 17.01
N GLN A 69 -17.58 15.65 16.05
CA GLN A 69 -17.10 15.18 14.76
C GLN A 69 -15.60 14.91 14.77
N LYS A 70 -15.20 13.71 14.37
CA LYS A 70 -13.82 13.35 14.05
C LYS A 70 -13.32 14.21 12.89
N CYS A 71 -12.15 14.84 13.03
CA CYS A 71 -11.55 15.68 12.00
C CYS A 71 -10.07 15.36 11.80
N ILE A 72 -9.61 15.48 10.57
CA ILE A 72 -8.20 15.38 10.19
C ILE A 72 -7.79 16.65 9.43
N ARG A 73 -6.75 17.34 9.92
CA ARG A 73 -6.12 18.48 9.23
C ARG A 73 -4.67 18.15 8.91
N THR A 74 -4.33 18.18 7.64
CA THR A 74 -3.00 17.77 7.15
C THR A 74 -2.01 18.91 6.90
N PRO A 75 -2.42 20.18 6.68
CA PRO A 75 -1.47 21.27 6.40
C PRO A 75 -0.44 21.50 7.53
N ASP A 76 -0.82 21.22 8.79
CA ASP A 76 0.00 21.51 9.95
C ASP A 76 0.86 20.33 10.44
N ILE A 77 0.92 19.22 9.69
CA ILE A 77 1.68 18.01 10.11
C ILE A 77 3.13 18.34 10.50
N GLU A 78 3.76 19.30 9.83
CA GLU A 78 5.15 19.70 10.10
C GLU A 78 5.31 20.48 11.42
N ASN A 79 4.22 21.06 11.92
CA ASN A 79 4.17 21.81 13.18
C ASN A 79 3.84 20.90 14.38
N ILE A 80 3.41 19.67 14.14
CA ILE A 80 3.05 18.71 15.20
C ILE A 80 4.25 18.43 16.11
N GLY A 81 3.99 18.50 17.40
CA GLY A 81 4.99 18.31 18.45
C GLY A 81 5.82 19.56 18.77
N LYS A 82 5.88 20.56 17.87
CA LYS A 82 6.63 21.81 18.04
C LYS A 82 5.80 22.92 18.66
N THR A 83 4.49 22.92 18.46
CA THR A 83 3.54 23.91 18.99
C THR A 83 2.58 23.25 19.98
N ALA A 84 1.97 24.07 20.86
CA ALA A 84 1.08 23.60 21.91
C ALA A 84 -0.34 23.26 21.41
N ARG A 85 -0.75 23.80 20.26
CA ARG A 85 -2.14 23.87 19.79
C ARG A 85 -2.46 23.09 18.50
N HIS A 86 -1.45 22.51 17.80
CA HIS A 86 -1.66 21.80 16.56
C HIS A 86 -1.70 20.29 16.80
N GLY A 87 -2.75 19.66 16.26
CA GLY A 87 -2.95 18.22 16.20
C GLY A 87 -3.47 17.82 14.82
N THR A 88 -3.03 16.69 14.29
CA THR A 88 -3.52 16.16 13.00
C THR A 88 -4.96 15.66 13.13
N TYR A 89 -5.21 14.82 14.13
CA TYR A 89 -6.54 14.40 14.55
C TYR A 89 -7.03 15.25 15.71
N PHE A 90 -8.26 15.70 15.64
CA PHE A 90 -8.96 16.35 16.74
C PHE A 90 -10.46 16.11 16.65
N GLU A 91 -11.16 16.34 17.74
CA GLU A 91 -12.60 16.25 17.81
C GLU A 91 -13.19 17.66 17.82
N MET A 92 -14.14 17.88 16.91
CA MET A 92 -14.86 19.15 16.79
C MET A 92 -16.28 19.01 17.35
N LEU A 93 -16.53 19.64 18.47
CA LEU A 93 -17.85 19.81 19.05
C LEU A 93 -18.62 20.84 18.23
N GLY A 94 -19.82 20.50 17.80
CA GLY A 94 -20.64 21.37 16.96
C GLY A 94 -22.10 21.33 17.29
N ASN A 95 -22.73 22.50 17.27
CA ASN A 95 -24.19 22.68 17.28
C ASN A 95 -24.59 23.40 16.01
N PHE A 96 -25.61 22.88 15.35
CA PHE A 96 -26.03 23.29 14.01
C PHE A 96 -27.51 23.66 14.01
N SER A 97 -27.82 24.73 13.25
CA SER A 97 -29.21 25.15 12.97
C SER A 97 -29.42 25.24 11.47
N PHE A 98 -30.44 24.55 10.98
CA PHE A 98 -30.85 24.56 9.58
C PHE A 98 -32.12 25.37 9.44
N GLY A 99 -31.97 26.72 9.39
CA GLY A 99 -33.10 27.67 9.28
C GLY A 99 -34.02 27.69 10.50
N ASP A 100 -33.54 27.41 11.72
CA ASP A 100 -34.33 27.44 12.94
C ASP A 100 -33.94 28.64 13.84
N TYR A 101 -32.78 28.56 14.53
CA TYR A 101 -32.25 29.67 15.29
C TYR A 101 -31.03 30.30 14.58
N PHE A 102 -30.61 31.51 15.03
CA PHE A 102 -29.51 32.23 14.42
C PHE A 102 -28.57 32.85 15.49
N LYS A 103 -27.96 34.01 15.22
CA LYS A 103 -26.90 34.61 16.02
C LYS A 103 -27.21 34.73 17.51
N ARG A 104 -28.39 35.22 17.84
CA ARG A 104 -28.78 35.52 19.23
C ARG A 104 -28.74 34.28 20.12
N GLU A 105 -29.46 33.25 19.74
CA GLU A 105 -29.51 32.00 20.49
C GLU A 105 -28.14 31.33 20.51
N ALA A 106 -27.40 31.30 19.37
CA ALA A 106 -26.08 30.68 19.27
C ALA A 106 -25.10 31.34 20.26
N ILE A 107 -25.04 32.67 20.31
CA ILE A 107 -24.16 33.42 21.21
C ILE A 107 -24.57 33.22 22.68
N HIS A 108 -25.88 33.31 22.99
CA HIS A 108 -26.33 33.11 24.36
C HIS A 108 -26.06 31.70 24.89
N TRP A 109 -26.28 30.67 24.07
CA TRP A 109 -26.01 29.28 24.47
C TRP A 109 -24.52 28.99 24.59
N ALA A 110 -23.71 29.56 23.73
CA ALA A 110 -22.26 29.43 23.85
C ALA A 110 -21.75 30.05 25.14
N TRP A 111 -22.22 31.25 25.47
CA TRP A 111 -21.89 31.92 26.73
C TRP A 111 -22.37 31.16 27.94
N GLU A 112 -23.62 30.68 27.92
CA GLU A 112 -24.23 29.87 29.02
C GLU A 112 -23.40 28.60 29.23
N PHE A 113 -23.05 27.85 28.16
CA PHE A 113 -22.28 26.63 28.28
C PHE A 113 -20.91 26.87 28.91
N LEU A 114 -20.22 27.92 28.47
CA LEU A 114 -18.87 28.20 28.96
C LEU A 114 -18.83 28.74 30.38
N THR A 115 -19.80 29.62 30.76
CA THR A 115 -19.72 30.40 32.00
C THR A 115 -20.59 29.89 33.14
N SER A 116 -21.63 29.11 32.85
CA SER A 116 -22.52 28.56 33.89
C SER A 116 -21.79 27.55 34.77
N PRO A 117 -21.93 27.69 36.13
CA PRO A 117 -21.36 26.70 37.06
C PRO A 117 -21.95 25.29 36.94
N ASP A 118 -23.11 25.17 36.33
CA ASP A 118 -23.79 23.87 36.06
C ASP A 118 -23.12 23.13 34.90
N TRP A 119 -22.37 23.85 34.06
CA TRP A 119 -21.63 23.32 32.91
C TRP A 119 -20.12 23.53 33.10
N VAL A 120 -19.43 24.22 32.19
CA VAL A 120 -17.97 24.37 32.25
C VAL A 120 -17.50 25.31 33.38
N GLY A 121 -18.20 26.43 33.58
CA GLY A 121 -17.92 27.36 34.69
C GLY A 121 -16.65 28.17 34.52
N ILE A 122 -16.29 28.54 33.30
CA ILE A 122 -15.14 29.42 33.02
C ILE A 122 -15.44 30.83 33.58
N ASP A 123 -14.42 31.45 34.16
CA ASP A 123 -14.51 32.84 34.58
C ASP A 123 -14.79 33.77 33.40
N PRO A 124 -15.94 34.47 33.39
CA PRO A 124 -16.31 35.38 32.31
C PRO A 124 -15.24 36.44 31.99
N ASP A 125 -14.46 36.86 32.98
CA ASP A 125 -13.42 37.87 32.77
C ASP A 125 -12.20 37.39 31.97
N ARG A 126 -12.11 36.08 31.73
CA ARG A 126 -11.08 35.47 30.90
C ARG A 126 -11.49 35.22 29.47
N LEU A 127 -12.75 35.50 29.09
CA LEU A 127 -13.31 35.27 27.76
C LEU A 127 -13.36 36.58 26.95
N TYR A 128 -12.90 36.51 25.72
CA TYR A 128 -12.78 37.65 24.80
C TYR A 128 -13.38 37.24 23.44
N PRO A 129 -14.60 37.76 23.10
CA PRO A 129 -15.19 37.50 21.79
C PRO A 129 -14.57 38.37 20.70
N SER A 130 -14.53 37.82 19.46
CA SER A 130 -14.33 38.61 18.26
C SER A 130 -15.55 38.51 17.34
N VAL A 131 -15.70 39.48 16.45
CA VAL A 131 -16.75 39.55 15.44
C VAL A 131 -16.19 40.07 14.12
N TYR A 132 -16.87 39.74 13.02
CA TYR A 132 -16.53 40.31 11.73
C TYR A 132 -16.70 41.84 11.71
N LEU A 133 -15.84 42.56 10.95
CA LEU A 133 -15.76 44.02 10.93
C LEU A 133 -17.11 44.69 10.81
N ASP A 134 -17.96 44.20 9.90
CA ASP A 134 -19.28 44.78 9.57
C ASP A 134 -20.45 44.09 10.28
N ASP A 135 -20.19 43.17 11.23
CA ASP A 135 -21.26 42.46 11.96
C ASP A 135 -21.63 43.18 13.26
N ASP A 136 -22.32 44.30 13.11
CA ASP A 136 -22.84 45.07 14.25
C ASP A 136 -23.89 44.32 15.05
N GLU A 137 -24.62 43.37 14.43
CA GLU A 137 -25.64 42.55 15.12
C GLU A 137 -24.96 41.64 16.16
N ALA A 138 -23.93 40.90 15.78
CA ALA A 138 -23.17 40.04 16.71
C ALA A 138 -22.47 40.90 17.79
N TRP A 139 -21.89 42.03 17.44
CA TRP A 139 -21.27 42.96 18.41
C TRP A 139 -22.33 43.45 19.45
N ASN A 140 -23.51 43.85 18.99
CA ASN A 140 -24.60 44.33 19.88
C ASN A 140 -25.09 43.20 20.83
N ILE A 141 -25.17 41.97 20.37
CA ILE A 141 -25.54 40.83 21.22
C ILE A 141 -24.50 40.64 22.32
N TRP A 142 -23.20 40.64 21.99
CA TRP A 142 -22.11 40.50 22.96
C TRP A 142 -22.10 41.66 23.97
N HIS A 143 -22.24 42.88 23.48
CA HIS A 143 -22.17 44.07 24.34
C HIS A 143 -23.44 44.31 25.17
N ASN A 144 -24.58 44.38 24.50
CA ASN A 144 -25.83 44.86 25.14
C ASN A 144 -26.62 43.75 25.84
N GLU A 145 -26.58 42.52 25.34
CA GLU A 145 -27.37 41.40 25.88
C GLU A 145 -26.54 40.53 26.82
N ILE A 146 -25.30 40.20 26.46
CA ILE A 146 -24.40 39.42 27.30
C ILE A 146 -23.70 40.33 28.33
N GLY A 147 -23.45 41.59 28.00
CA GLY A 147 -22.89 42.59 28.93
C GLY A 147 -21.36 42.65 28.91
N ILE A 148 -20.71 42.27 27.82
CA ILE A 148 -19.26 42.36 27.71
C ILE A 148 -18.85 43.82 27.42
N ALA A 149 -17.81 44.29 28.11
CA ALA A 149 -17.26 45.61 27.91
C ALA A 149 -16.71 45.78 26.47
N PRO A 150 -16.94 46.94 25.81
CA PRO A 150 -16.53 47.16 24.41
C PRO A 150 -15.08 46.87 24.12
N GLU A 151 -14.19 47.19 25.05
CA GLU A 151 -12.71 46.96 24.96
C GLU A 151 -12.32 45.48 24.98
N ARG A 152 -13.25 44.58 25.30
CA ARG A 152 -13.03 43.12 25.29
C ARG A 152 -13.64 42.45 24.06
N ILE A 153 -14.33 43.18 23.16
CA ILE A 153 -14.92 42.68 21.93
C ILE A 153 -14.04 43.15 20.76
N PHE A 154 -13.44 42.23 20.05
CA PHE A 154 -12.50 42.53 18.99
C PHE A 154 -13.21 42.46 17.63
N ARG A 155 -12.79 43.28 16.65
CA ARG A 155 -13.29 43.25 15.28
C ARG A 155 -12.16 42.89 14.34
N PHE A 156 -12.33 41.82 13.59
CA PHE A 156 -11.35 41.37 12.61
C PHE A 156 -11.93 41.27 11.21
N GLY A 157 -11.06 41.24 10.23
CA GLY A 157 -11.39 41.17 8.82
C GLY A 157 -11.79 39.76 8.34
N LYS A 158 -11.80 39.61 7.04
CA LYS A 158 -12.18 38.37 6.40
C LYS A 158 -11.21 37.22 6.71
N GLU A 159 -9.96 37.52 6.99
CA GLU A 159 -8.93 36.51 7.27
C GLU A 159 -9.19 35.74 8.58
N ASP A 160 -9.80 36.42 9.58
CA ASP A 160 -10.02 35.87 10.91
C ASP A 160 -11.49 35.57 11.19
N ASN A 161 -12.41 36.52 10.89
CA ASN A 161 -13.82 36.41 11.26
C ASN A 161 -14.79 36.19 10.07
N PHE A 162 -14.34 35.53 9.01
CA PHE A 162 -15.21 35.04 7.94
C PHE A 162 -14.82 33.63 7.56
N TRP A 163 -15.69 32.66 7.83
CA TRP A 163 -15.39 31.27 7.55
C TRP A 163 -15.84 30.85 6.15
N GLU A 164 -14.91 30.32 5.37
CA GLU A 164 -15.15 29.70 4.06
C GLU A 164 -14.16 28.56 3.82
N HIS A 165 -14.60 27.53 3.13
CA HIS A 165 -13.74 26.44 2.75
C HIS A 165 -14.12 25.86 1.38
N GLY A 166 -13.33 26.20 0.36
CA GLY A 166 -13.56 25.83 -1.03
C GLY A 166 -14.89 26.40 -1.55
N SER A 167 -15.72 25.56 -2.16
CA SER A 167 -17.10 25.91 -2.56
C SER A 167 -18.09 25.41 -1.51
N GLY A 168 -19.16 26.17 -1.31
CA GLY A 168 -20.25 25.81 -0.39
C GLY A 168 -20.64 26.88 0.60
N PRO A 169 -21.41 26.51 1.63
CA PRO A 169 -21.90 27.44 2.65
C PRO A 169 -20.79 28.14 3.40
N CYS A 170 -20.94 29.44 3.60
CA CYS A 170 -19.95 30.32 4.26
C CYS A 170 -20.63 31.52 4.90
N GLY A 171 -19.88 32.29 5.69
CA GLY A 171 -20.39 33.52 6.30
C GLY A 171 -19.46 34.13 7.35
N PRO A 172 -19.82 35.32 7.87
CA PRO A 172 -19.13 35.94 8.99
C PRO A 172 -19.22 35.05 10.23
N CYS A 173 -18.23 35.16 11.10
CA CYS A 173 -18.22 34.39 12.33
C CYS A 173 -17.83 35.23 13.54
N SER A 174 -18.13 34.69 14.72
CA SER A 174 -17.71 35.19 16.00
C SER A 174 -16.91 34.11 16.71
N GLU A 175 -15.69 34.45 17.11
CA GLU A 175 -14.81 33.54 17.86
C GLU A 175 -14.75 33.91 19.32
N ILE A 176 -14.59 32.91 20.18
CA ILE A 176 -14.42 33.11 21.62
C ILE A 176 -12.99 32.70 21.99
N TYR A 177 -12.22 33.66 22.47
CA TYR A 177 -10.85 33.46 22.95
C TYR A 177 -10.80 33.36 24.47
N TYR A 178 -9.90 32.54 24.98
CA TYR A 178 -9.63 32.41 26.41
C TYR A 178 -8.23 32.95 26.75
N ASP A 179 -8.12 33.88 27.69
CA ASP A 179 -6.85 34.38 28.21
C ASP A 179 -6.26 33.37 29.21
N ARG A 180 -5.20 32.67 28.81
CA ARG A 180 -4.46 31.73 29.65
C ARG A 180 -3.53 32.43 30.66
N GLY A 181 -3.40 33.76 30.57
CA GLY A 181 -2.54 34.58 31.42
C GLY A 181 -1.16 34.87 30.81
N GLU A 182 -0.47 35.83 31.44
CA GLU A 182 0.79 36.37 30.95
C GLU A 182 1.91 35.34 30.78
N LYS A 183 1.89 34.26 31.58
CA LYS A 183 2.87 33.17 31.52
C LYS A 183 2.96 32.49 30.16
N TYR A 184 1.86 32.55 29.35
CA TYR A 184 1.80 32.01 28.02
C TYR A 184 1.96 33.06 26.91
N GLY A 185 2.15 34.31 27.26
CA GLY A 185 2.33 35.44 26.35
C GLY A 185 3.70 35.49 25.71
N CYS A 186 3.80 36.19 24.59
CA CYS A 186 5.05 36.40 23.86
C CYS A 186 6.01 37.41 24.54
N GLY A 187 5.59 38.03 25.65
CA GLY A 187 6.36 39.05 26.37
C GLY A 187 6.52 40.39 25.59
N LYS A 188 5.86 40.53 24.46
CA LYS A 188 5.89 41.78 23.65
C LYS A 188 4.85 42.79 24.18
N PRO A 189 5.18 44.08 24.18
CA PRO A 189 4.17 45.13 24.44
C PRO A 189 3.05 45.04 23.39
N GLY A 190 1.78 45.08 23.85
CA GLY A 190 0.62 45.01 22.94
C GLY A 190 0.16 43.59 22.64
N CYS A 191 0.62 42.59 23.37
CA CYS A 191 0.06 41.23 23.29
C CYS A 191 -1.44 41.24 23.62
N THR A 192 -2.28 40.92 22.65
CA THR A 192 -3.76 40.93 22.72
C THR A 192 -4.35 39.78 21.91
N VAL A 193 -5.69 39.67 21.87
CA VAL A 193 -6.41 38.75 20.96
C VAL A 193 -5.94 38.97 19.51
N GLY A 194 -5.72 37.88 18.75
CA GLY A 194 -5.12 37.89 17.41
C GLY A 194 -3.59 37.82 17.41
N CYS A 195 -2.92 37.76 18.58
CA CYS A 195 -1.49 37.49 18.65
C CYS A 195 -1.21 35.99 18.44
N ASP A 196 -0.17 35.67 17.65
CA ASP A 196 0.22 34.26 17.36
C ASP A 196 0.77 33.48 18.57
N CYS A 197 0.87 34.10 19.75
CA CYS A 197 1.31 33.40 20.97
C CYS A 197 0.19 32.57 21.61
N ASP A 198 0.57 31.71 22.58
CA ASP A 198 -0.36 30.80 23.24
C ASP A 198 -1.16 31.42 24.40
N ARG A 199 -1.13 32.77 24.59
CA ARG A 199 -1.87 33.46 25.64
C ARG A 199 -3.37 33.47 25.38
N TYR A 200 -3.78 33.99 24.22
CA TYR A 200 -5.19 34.06 23.81
C TYR A 200 -5.46 32.91 22.85
N ILE A 201 -6.04 31.83 23.38
CA ILE A 201 -6.36 30.67 22.56
C ILE A 201 -7.82 30.75 22.12
N GLU A 202 -8.09 30.66 20.81
CA GLU A 202 -9.43 30.47 20.27
C GLU A 202 -9.94 29.12 20.72
N ILE A 203 -11.07 29.08 21.43
CA ILE A 203 -11.70 27.84 21.90
C ILE A 203 -12.96 27.51 21.13
N TRP A 204 -13.70 28.49 20.60
CA TRP A 204 -14.95 28.26 19.89
C TRP A 204 -15.13 29.23 18.74
N ASN A 205 -15.52 28.73 17.57
CA ASN A 205 -15.90 29.54 16.42
C ASN A 205 -17.42 29.33 16.14
N ILE A 206 -18.19 30.43 16.04
CA ILE A 206 -19.61 30.45 15.77
C ILE A 206 -19.81 31.10 14.41
N VAL A 207 -20.09 30.28 13.38
CA VAL A 207 -20.26 30.73 11.99
C VAL A 207 -21.74 31.01 11.69
N PHE A 208 -21.99 32.18 11.17
CA PHE A 208 -23.30 32.62 10.70
C PHE A 208 -23.40 32.33 9.21
N SER A 209 -23.69 31.09 8.86
CA SER A 209 -23.69 30.60 7.49
C SER A 209 -24.90 31.12 6.74
N GLN A 210 -24.71 32.14 5.92
CA GLN A 210 -25.77 32.85 5.19
C GLN A 210 -25.48 33.02 3.71
N PHE A 211 -24.27 32.67 3.24
CA PHE A 211 -23.85 32.74 1.85
C PHE A 211 -23.41 31.35 1.35
N ASN A 212 -23.45 31.21 0.02
CA ASN A 212 -22.87 30.08 -0.71
C ASN A 212 -21.78 30.62 -1.65
N ASN A 213 -20.56 30.11 -1.51
CA ASN A 213 -19.41 30.43 -2.35
C ASN A 213 -19.32 29.40 -3.50
N ASP A 214 -19.23 29.88 -4.74
CA ASP A 214 -19.08 29.04 -5.94
C ASP A 214 -17.66 28.49 -6.14
N GLY A 215 -16.71 28.83 -5.26
CA GLY A 215 -15.30 28.48 -5.36
C GLY A 215 -14.49 29.39 -6.29
N GLN A 216 -15.13 30.41 -6.89
CA GLN A 216 -14.47 31.44 -7.71
C GLN A 216 -14.48 32.83 -7.04
N GLY A 217 -14.98 32.88 -5.79
CA GLY A 217 -15.09 34.11 -5.01
C GLY A 217 -16.39 34.87 -5.20
N ASN A 218 -17.42 34.27 -5.86
CA ASN A 218 -18.75 34.84 -5.92
C ASN A 218 -19.62 34.27 -4.82
N TYR A 219 -20.35 35.16 -4.13
CA TYR A 219 -21.20 34.80 -3.00
C TYR A 219 -22.66 35.04 -3.35
N THR A 220 -23.52 34.03 -3.14
CA THR A 220 -24.97 34.15 -3.24
C THR A 220 -25.57 33.88 -1.87
N GLU A 221 -26.67 34.59 -1.53
CA GLU A 221 -27.39 34.35 -0.26
C GLU A 221 -28.00 32.94 -0.27
N LEU A 222 -27.89 32.21 0.86
CA LEU A 222 -28.58 30.96 1.07
C LEU A 222 -30.10 31.23 1.26
N ALA A 223 -30.91 30.27 0.83
CA ALA A 223 -32.37 30.34 1.01
C ALA A 223 -32.79 30.41 2.49
N GLN A 224 -31.94 29.92 3.37
CA GLN A 224 -32.13 29.95 4.83
C GLN A 224 -30.80 30.33 5.52
N LYS A 225 -30.96 31.05 6.65
CA LYS A 225 -29.79 31.37 7.52
C LYS A 225 -29.54 30.20 8.45
N ASN A 226 -28.31 29.78 8.55
CA ASN A 226 -27.92 28.60 9.30
C ASN A 226 -26.87 28.99 10.36
N ILE A 227 -26.75 28.14 11.38
CA ILE A 227 -25.67 28.17 12.35
C ILE A 227 -24.80 26.94 12.14
N ASP A 228 -23.49 27.20 12.04
CA ASP A 228 -22.42 26.22 12.08
C ASP A 228 -21.49 26.62 13.22
N THR A 229 -21.20 25.73 14.15
CA THR A 229 -20.21 26.01 15.19
C THR A 229 -19.14 24.93 15.27
N GLY A 230 -17.93 25.35 15.63
CA GLY A 230 -16.82 24.44 15.83
C GLY A 230 -16.04 24.81 17.08
N MET A 231 -16.06 23.95 18.08
CA MET A 231 -15.21 24.02 19.28
C MET A 231 -14.29 22.82 19.34
N GLY A 232 -12.98 23.05 19.32
CA GLY A 232 -12.00 21.96 19.50
C GLY A 232 -12.09 21.37 20.90
N LEU A 233 -12.47 20.10 21.00
CA LEU A 233 -12.63 19.40 22.29
C LEU A 233 -11.29 19.39 23.06
N GLU A 234 -10.18 19.11 22.39
CA GLU A 234 -8.85 19.11 23.00
C GLU A 234 -8.45 20.52 23.48
N ARG A 235 -8.80 21.59 22.72
CA ARG A 235 -8.54 22.97 23.15
C ARG A 235 -9.35 23.34 24.40
N LEU A 236 -10.62 22.94 24.44
CA LEU A 236 -11.43 23.14 25.65
C LEU A 236 -10.83 22.38 26.85
N ALA A 237 -10.38 21.14 26.63
CA ALA A 237 -9.75 20.35 27.68
C ALA A 237 -8.43 20.99 28.18
N VAL A 238 -7.59 21.55 27.27
CA VAL A 238 -6.39 22.31 27.65
C VAL A 238 -6.72 23.44 28.63
N VAL A 239 -7.81 24.19 28.36
CA VAL A 239 -8.27 25.28 29.21
C VAL A 239 -8.79 24.75 30.55
N CYS A 240 -9.66 23.72 30.53
CA CYS A 240 -10.29 23.20 31.75
C CYS A 240 -9.28 22.46 32.66
N GLN A 241 -8.26 21.83 32.10
CA GLN A 241 -7.23 21.11 32.86
C GLN A 241 -6.03 22.01 33.21
N ASP A 242 -5.98 23.27 32.74
CA ASP A 242 -4.85 24.24 32.89
C ASP A 242 -3.50 23.61 32.54
N VAL A 243 -3.45 22.86 31.40
CA VAL A 243 -2.24 22.20 30.93
C VAL A 243 -1.58 22.98 29.80
N ASN A 244 -0.29 22.71 29.51
CA ASN A 244 0.51 23.53 28.60
C ASN A 244 0.12 23.31 27.13
N SER A 245 -0.20 22.09 26.75
CA SER A 245 -0.49 21.72 25.37
C SER A 245 -1.62 20.68 25.28
N LEU A 246 -2.12 20.45 24.08
CA LEU A 246 -3.08 19.37 23.80
C LEU A 246 -2.51 17.96 24.11
N PHE A 247 -1.17 17.81 24.10
CA PHE A 247 -0.50 16.55 24.43
C PHE A 247 -0.46 16.27 25.95
N ASP A 248 -0.74 17.28 26.76
CA ASP A 248 -0.77 17.18 28.22
C ASP A 248 -2.21 16.92 28.75
N VAL A 249 -3.21 16.86 27.82
CA VAL A 249 -4.61 16.51 28.16
C VAL A 249 -4.69 15.04 28.60
N ASP A 250 -5.48 14.73 29.59
CA ASP A 250 -5.56 13.45 30.29
C ASP A 250 -5.49 12.20 29.38
N THR A 251 -6.45 12.05 28.45
CA THR A 251 -6.50 10.89 27.55
C THR A 251 -5.35 10.86 26.55
N VAL A 252 -4.88 12.02 26.08
CA VAL A 252 -3.75 12.14 25.16
C VAL A 252 -2.43 11.82 25.88
N MET A 253 -2.30 12.29 27.13
CA MET A 253 -1.13 12.00 27.98
C MET A 253 -0.99 10.51 28.26
N ASN A 254 -2.10 9.77 28.44
CA ASN A 254 -2.06 8.32 28.61
C ASN A 254 -1.43 7.62 27.39
N ILE A 255 -1.69 8.12 26.17
CA ILE A 255 -1.07 7.59 24.95
C ILE A 255 0.42 7.94 24.94
N THR A 256 0.80 9.18 25.30
CA THR A 256 2.19 9.62 25.42
C THR A 256 2.96 8.78 26.43
N HIS A 257 2.36 8.47 27.59
CA HIS A 257 2.93 7.60 28.62
C HIS A 257 3.17 6.18 28.07
N LYS A 258 2.25 5.65 27.25
CA LYS A 258 2.44 4.33 26.61
C LYS A 258 3.60 4.33 25.64
N VAL A 259 3.78 5.40 24.85
CA VAL A 259 4.95 5.58 23.97
C VAL A 259 6.24 5.63 24.82
N SER A 260 6.23 6.41 25.93
CA SER A 260 7.35 6.51 26.86
C SER A 260 7.72 5.16 27.47
N GLU A 261 6.73 4.38 27.90
CA GLU A 261 6.92 3.01 28.45
C GLU A 261 7.64 2.10 27.46
N ILE A 262 7.22 2.12 26.19
CA ILE A 262 7.76 1.22 25.15
C ILE A 262 9.17 1.67 24.74
N THR A 263 9.38 2.98 24.51
CA THR A 263 10.65 3.51 24.00
C THR A 263 11.70 3.74 25.07
N GLY A 264 11.31 3.73 26.35
CA GLY A 264 12.17 4.11 27.48
C GLY A 264 12.54 5.61 27.53
N ALA A 265 11.97 6.45 26.68
CA ALA A 265 12.16 7.90 26.69
C ALA A 265 11.17 8.56 27.67
N HIS A 266 11.63 9.51 28.48
CA HIS A 266 10.77 10.19 29.45
C HIS A 266 10.32 11.55 28.93
N TYR A 267 9.00 11.79 28.98
CA TYR A 267 8.41 13.08 28.64
C TYR A 267 8.86 14.15 29.67
N GLY A 268 9.29 15.31 29.15
CA GLY A 268 9.88 16.39 29.97
C GLY A 268 11.41 16.30 30.17
N GLU A 269 12.07 15.27 29.60
CA GLU A 269 13.52 15.10 29.75
C GLU A 269 14.31 16.05 28.82
N THR A 270 13.95 16.12 27.56
CA THR A 270 14.50 17.05 26.57
C THR A 270 13.47 17.42 25.53
N ASN A 271 13.56 18.66 25.01
CA ASN A 271 12.63 19.09 23.96
C ASN A 271 12.63 18.16 22.72
N ALA A 272 13.76 17.61 22.31
CA ALA A 272 13.85 16.71 21.16
C ALA A 272 13.11 15.37 21.40
N LYS A 273 13.20 14.82 22.62
CA LYS A 273 12.44 13.63 23.01
C LYS A 273 10.96 13.93 23.09
N ASP A 274 10.59 15.08 23.69
CA ASP A 274 9.19 15.49 23.80
C ASP A 274 8.53 15.68 22.43
N VAL A 275 9.23 16.31 21.49
CA VAL A 275 8.76 16.44 20.10
C VAL A 275 8.51 15.06 19.46
N SER A 276 9.44 14.12 19.63
CA SER A 276 9.28 12.76 19.09
C SER A 276 8.11 12.01 19.73
N LEU A 277 7.96 12.10 21.05
CA LEU A 277 6.85 11.49 21.81
C LEU A 277 5.49 12.07 21.37
N ARG A 278 5.39 13.40 21.20
CA ARG A 278 4.18 14.08 20.73
C ARG A 278 3.82 13.69 19.28
N ILE A 279 4.82 13.61 18.39
CA ILE A 279 4.61 13.20 17.01
C ILE A 279 4.07 11.77 16.94
N ILE A 280 4.66 10.83 17.67
CA ILE A 280 4.19 9.45 17.72
C ILE A 280 2.76 9.39 18.24
N THR A 281 2.47 10.12 19.34
CA THR A 281 1.15 10.17 19.95
C THR A 281 0.08 10.70 19.01
N ASP A 282 0.33 11.82 18.34
CA ASP A 282 -0.58 12.42 17.36
C ASP A 282 -0.83 11.49 16.18
N HIS A 283 0.24 10.94 15.63
CA HIS A 283 0.16 10.18 14.39
C HIS A 283 -0.48 8.81 14.60
N ILE A 284 -0.24 8.15 15.74
CA ILE A 284 -0.92 6.88 16.03
C ILE A 284 -2.40 7.10 16.34
N ARG A 285 -2.74 8.20 17.04
CA ARG A 285 -4.14 8.59 17.27
C ARG A 285 -4.86 8.82 15.93
N SER A 286 -4.28 9.64 15.07
CA SER A 286 -4.80 9.92 13.72
C SER A 286 -4.96 8.66 12.88
N SER A 287 -3.93 7.82 12.83
CA SER A 287 -3.92 6.59 12.05
C SER A 287 -4.97 5.58 12.52
N THR A 288 -5.15 5.44 13.81
CA THR A 288 -6.16 4.54 14.41
C THR A 288 -7.55 4.88 13.92
N PHE A 289 -7.94 6.16 13.96
CA PHE A 289 -9.26 6.60 13.51
C PHE A 289 -9.41 6.53 11.97
N MET A 290 -8.37 6.87 11.22
CA MET A 290 -8.39 6.76 9.76
C MET A 290 -8.61 5.31 9.31
N ILE A 291 -7.91 4.35 9.92
CA ILE A 291 -8.02 2.92 9.59
C ILE A 291 -9.39 2.39 10.02
N CYS A 292 -9.88 2.79 11.18
CA CYS A 292 -11.23 2.43 11.65
C CYS A 292 -12.29 2.82 10.64
N ASP A 293 -12.15 4.00 10.03
CA ASP A 293 -13.07 4.51 9.02
C ASP A 293 -12.81 3.96 7.59
N GLY A 294 -11.85 3.02 7.43
CA GLY A 294 -11.62 2.27 6.19
C GLY A 294 -10.51 2.83 5.30
N VAL A 295 -9.67 3.76 5.78
CA VAL A 295 -8.50 4.21 5.03
C VAL A 295 -7.39 3.17 5.15
N LEU A 296 -6.80 2.77 4.01
CA LEU A 296 -5.63 1.89 3.95
C LEU A 296 -4.40 2.63 3.44
N PRO A 297 -3.19 2.29 3.90
CA PRO A 297 -1.95 2.89 3.41
C PRO A 297 -1.80 2.68 1.89
N SER A 298 -1.57 3.76 1.15
CA SER A 298 -1.36 3.71 -0.30
C SER A 298 -0.37 4.78 -0.76
N ASN A 299 -0.08 4.84 -2.07
CA ASN A 299 0.84 5.83 -2.64
C ASN A 299 0.16 7.14 -3.05
N GLU A 300 -1.17 7.21 -3.02
CA GLU A 300 -1.94 8.36 -3.47
C GLU A 300 -3.12 8.66 -2.55
N GLY A 301 -3.63 9.87 -2.62
CA GLY A 301 -4.83 10.29 -1.94
C GLY A 301 -4.76 10.15 -0.41
N ARG A 302 -5.87 9.78 0.20
CA ARG A 302 -5.99 9.65 1.68
C ARG A 302 -5.11 8.56 2.27
N GLY A 303 -4.86 7.49 1.51
CA GLY A 303 -3.96 6.42 1.95
C GLY A 303 -2.49 6.84 1.99
N TYR A 304 -2.08 7.81 1.15
CA TYR A 304 -0.77 8.43 1.25
C TYR A 304 -0.62 9.22 2.55
N VAL A 305 -1.66 9.97 2.96
CA VAL A 305 -1.66 10.69 4.25
C VAL A 305 -1.45 9.70 5.41
N LEU A 306 -2.23 8.64 5.45
CA LEU A 306 -2.10 7.59 6.47
C LEU A 306 -0.70 6.97 6.49
N ARG A 307 -0.16 6.62 5.33
CA ARG A 307 1.20 6.08 5.20
C ARG A 307 2.26 7.06 5.69
N ARG A 308 2.13 8.34 5.35
CA ARG A 308 3.02 9.41 5.82
C ARG A 308 3.04 9.49 7.34
N LEU A 309 1.87 9.47 7.98
CA LEU A 309 1.75 9.53 9.44
C LEU A 309 2.42 8.32 10.11
N LEU A 310 2.12 7.10 9.66
CA LEU A 310 2.69 5.88 10.21
C LEU A 310 4.21 5.82 10.06
N ARG A 311 4.74 6.18 8.88
CA ARG A 311 6.18 6.18 8.63
C ARG A 311 6.92 7.25 9.40
N ARG A 312 6.31 8.44 9.56
CA ARG A 312 6.87 9.51 10.38
C ARG A 312 6.92 9.10 11.86
N ALA A 313 5.85 8.50 12.37
CA ALA A 313 5.84 7.96 13.74
C ALA A 313 6.90 6.86 13.93
N ALA A 314 7.04 5.92 13.00
CA ALA A 314 8.06 4.87 13.05
C ALA A 314 9.49 5.44 13.03
N ARG A 315 9.76 6.47 12.21
CA ARG A 315 11.05 7.19 12.23
C ARG A 315 11.34 7.79 13.60
N HIS A 316 10.36 8.49 14.20
CA HIS A 316 10.54 9.08 15.53
C HIS A 316 10.75 8.01 16.62
N GLY A 317 10.17 6.82 16.48
CA GLY A 317 10.50 5.66 17.30
C GLY A 317 11.98 5.26 17.18
N ARG A 318 12.51 5.22 15.94
CA ARG A 318 13.96 4.98 15.72
C ARG A 318 14.85 6.05 16.38
N LEU A 319 14.46 7.33 16.31
CA LEU A 319 15.18 8.42 16.98
C LEU A 319 15.17 8.28 18.50
N LEU A 320 14.14 7.68 19.08
CA LEU A 320 14.05 7.36 20.51
C LEU A 320 14.76 6.05 20.89
N GLY A 321 15.28 5.29 19.90
CA GLY A 321 16.03 4.06 20.11
C GLY A 321 15.24 2.76 19.93
N GLU A 322 13.93 2.83 19.64
CA GLU A 322 13.10 1.64 19.42
C GLU A 322 13.39 1.03 18.03
N LYS A 323 13.75 -0.25 18.01
CA LYS A 323 14.14 -0.95 16.77
C LYS A 323 13.05 -1.88 16.23
N GLU A 324 12.16 -2.34 17.09
CA GLU A 324 11.10 -3.25 16.72
C GLU A 324 9.81 -2.49 16.38
N PRO A 325 8.90 -3.06 15.58
CA PRO A 325 7.57 -2.51 15.38
C PRO A 325 6.80 -2.42 16.70
N PHE A 326 6.28 -1.23 17.01
CA PHE A 326 5.65 -0.95 18.30
C PHE A 326 4.36 -0.11 18.22
N LEU A 327 4.12 0.58 17.11
CA LEU A 327 2.97 1.48 16.97
C LEU A 327 1.64 0.76 17.20
N TYR A 328 1.52 -0.49 16.77
CA TYR A 328 0.33 -1.31 17.00
C TYR A 328 0.04 -1.54 18.49
N LYS A 329 1.08 -1.56 19.35
CA LYS A 329 0.92 -1.68 20.81
C LYS A 329 0.42 -0.38 21.44
N VAL A 330 0.82 0.77 20.88
CA VAL A 330 0.31 2.09 21.28
C VAL A 330 -1.14 2.28 20.85
N CYS A 331 -1.53 1.73 19.69
CA CYS A 331 -2.89 1.74 19.18
C CYS A 331 -3.91 1.17 20.18
N ASP A 332 -3.55 0.12 20.92
CA ASP A 332 -4.43 -0.45 21.96
C ASP A 332 -4.81 0.58 23.03
N THR A 333 -3.89 1.47 23.40
CA THR A 333 -4.16 2.57 24.34
C THR A 333 -5.10 3.62 23.71
N VAL A 334 -4.89 3.97 22.43
CA VAL A 334 -5.80 4.88 21.71
C VAL A 334 -7.22 4.34 21.72
N ILE A 335 -7.40 3.06 21.42
CA ILE A 335 -8.71 2.38 21.42
C ILE A 335 -9.31 2.41 22.83
N HIS A 336 -8.51 2.07 23.86
CA HIS A 336 -8.97 2.06 25.23
C HIS A 336 -9.51 3.42 25.70
N GLU A 337 -8.79 4.51 25.41
CA GLU A 337 -9.16 5.87 25.83
C GLU A 337 -10.42 6.39 25.11
N ASN A 338 -10.71 5.91 23.91
CA ASN A 338 -11.78 6.42 23.07
C ASN A 338 -12.99 5.48 22.91
N ARG A 339 -12.94 4.24 23.46
CA ARG A 339 -13.99 3.21 23.29
C ARG A 339 -15.39 3.61 23.76
N GLY A 340 -15.49 4.54 24.72
CA GLY A 340 -16.77 5.01 25.24
C GLY A 340 -17.54 5.87 24.24
N ALA A 341 -16.83 6.68 23.45
CA ALA A 341 -17.40 7.54 22.43
C ALA A 341 -17.45 6.86 21.06
N TYR A 342 -16.53 5.94 20.79
CA TYR A 342 -16.33 5.27 19.50
C TYR A 342 -16.21 3.75 19.68
N PRO A 343 -17.31 3.02 19.95
CA PRO A 343 -17.31 1.58 20.19
C PRO A 343 -16.78 0.78 18.99
N GLU A 344 -16.92 1.29 17.78
CA GLU A 344 -16.41 0.71 16.54
C GLU A 344 -14.87 0.50 16.54
N LEU A 345 -14.14 1.26 17.33
CA LEU A 345 -12.70 1.05 17.52
C LEU A 345 -12.41 -0.32 18.17
N THR A 346 -13.22 -0.71 19.17
CA THR A 346 -13.08 -2.02 19.83
C THR A 346 -13.52 -3.15 18.92
N GLU A 347 -14.62 -2.96 18.17
CA GLU A 347 -15.13 -3.96 17.22
C GLU A 347 -14.11 -4.28 16.11
N ARG A 348 -13.31 -3.29 15.71
CA ARG A 348 -12.32 -3.39 14.63
C ARG A 348 -10.86 -3.44 15.12
N GLN A 349 -10.62 -3.66 16.41
CA GLN A 349 -9.28 -3.58 17.01
C GLN A 349 -8.25 -4.47 16.29
N GLU A 350 -8.56 -5.75 16.05
CA GLU A 350 -7.66 -6.68 15.36
C GLU A 350 -7.31 -6.20 13.94
N TYR A 351 -8.30 -5.67 13.23
CA TYR A 351 -8.09 -5.10 11.90
C TYR A 351 -7.19 -3.87 11.95
N ILE A 352 -7.46 -2.91 12.83
CA ILE A 352 -6.70 -1.66 12.96
C ILE A 352 -5.25 -1.96 13.33
N THR A 353 -5.02 -2.77 14.34
CA THR A 353 -3.67 -3.16 14.80
C THR A 353 -2.92 -3.97 13.74
N GLY A 354 -3.63 -4.83 12.98
CA GLY A 354 -3.07 -5.60 11.87
C GLY A 354 -2.56 -4.71 10.73
N VAL A 355 -3.33 -3.68 10.33
CA VAL A 355 -2.92 -2.70 9.30
C VAL A 355 -1.71 -1.89 9.75
N ILE A 356 -1.73 -1.36 10.98
CA ILE A 356 -0.61 -0.58 11.53
C ILE A 356 0.65 -1.42 11.57
N ARG A 357 0.56 -2.62 12.13
CA ARG A 357 1.68 -3.56 12.25
C ARG A 357 2.27 -3.92 10.88
N SER A 358 1.42 -4.25 9.91
CA SER A 358 1.86 -4.60 8.57
C SER A 358 2.60 -3.46 7.87
N GLU A 359 2.11 -2.21 7.93
CA GLU A 359 2.79 -1.06 7.32
C GLU A 359 4.11 -0.73 8.06
N GLU A 360 4.13 -0.83 9.38
CA GLU A 360 5.32 -0.61 10.20
C GLU A 360 6.40 -1.67 9.93
N GLU A 361 6.04 -2.97 9.88
CA GLU A 361 6.95 -4.07 9.55
C GLU A 361 7.53 -3.92 8.13
N ASN A 362 6.69 -3.54 7.16
CA ASN A 362 7.12 -3.29 5.79
C ASN A 362 8.11 -2.12 5.71
N PHE A 363 7.86 -1.05 6.43
CA PHE A 363 8.74 0.11 6.47
C PHE A 363 10.03 -0.19 7.24
N SER A 364 9.96 -0.95 8.33
CA SER A 364 11.13 -1.35 9.14
C SER A 364 12.17 -2.14 8.35
N ARG A 365 11.77 -2.87 7.31
CA ARG A 365 12.72 -3.57 6.42
C ARG A 365 13.59 -2.64 5.58
N THR A 366 13.13 -1.43 5.33
CA THR A 366 13.77 -0.47 4.42
C THR A 366 14.29 0.79 5.12
N ILE A 367 13.78 1.12 6.33
CA ILE A 367 14.08 2.38 7.02
C ILE A 367 15.58 2.51 7.35
N ASP A 368 16.20 1.49 7.93
CA ASP A 368 17.60 1.56 8.35
C ASP A 368 18.53 1.71 7.14
N GLY A 369 18.25 0.96 6.07
CA GLY A 369 18.95 1.09 4.79
C GLY A 369 18.75 2.46 4.14
N GLY A 370 17.51 2.95 4.13
CA GLY A 370 17.16 4.25 3.57
C GLY A 370 17.78 5.42 4.35
N MET A 371 17.79 5.35 5.69
CA MET A 371 18.46 6.36 6.53
C MET A 371 19.98 6.37 6.32
N ALA A 372 20.61 5.21 6.19
CA ALA A 372 22.05 5.12 5.90
C ALA A 372 22.39 5.70 4.52
N ILE A 373 21.55 5.45 3.52
CA ILE A 373 21.73 5.99 2.16
C ILE A 373 21.48 7.49 2.15
N PHE A 374 20.44 7.98 2.84
CA PHE A 374 20.20 9.41 3.00
C PHE A 374 21.41 10.11 3.62
N ALA A 375 21.96 9.55 4.70
CA ALA A 375 23.15 10.10 5.36
C ALA A 375 24.36 10.16 4.41
N GLY A 376 24.56 9.13 3.57
CA GLY A 376 25.60 9.12 2.55
C GLY A 376 25.40 10.17 1.44
N MET A 377 24.17 10.32 0.97
CA MET A 377 23.80 11.36 0.00
C MET A 377 23.99 12.76 0.60
N LEU A 378 23.52 12.96 1.84
CA LEU A 378 23.66 14.22 2.57
C LEU A 378 25.13 14.62 2.74
N ALA A 379 25.98 13.67 3.14
CA ALA A 379 27.42 13.92 3.28
C ALA A 379 28.02 14.38 1.94
N SER A 380 27.64 13.73 0.83
CA SER A 380 28.10 14.10 -0.51
C SER A 380 27.67 15.53 -0.91
N HIS A 381 26.42 15.92 -0.60
CA HIS A 381 25.94 17.29 -0.85
C HIS A 381 26.68 18.31 0.00
N LYS A 382 26.89 18.00 1.30
CA LYS A 382 27.66 18.88 2.21
C LYS A 382 29.13 19.06 1.80
N GLU A 383 29.79 17.98 1.33
CA GLU A 383 31.16 18.06 0.79
C GLU A 383 31.26 18.99 -0.43
N LYS A 384 30.22 19.06 -1.23
CA LYS A 384 30.13 19.96 -2.40
C LYS A 384 29.71 21.39 -2.03
N GLY A 385 29.39 21.64 -0.75
CA GLY A 385 28.90 22.96 -0.29
C GLY A 385 27.48 23.27 -0.74
N GLU A 386 26.70 22.24 -1.10
CA GLU A 386 25.31 22.40 -1.56
C GLU A 386 24.39 22.57 -0.33
N THR A 387 23.41 23.46 -0.42
CA THR A 387 22.38 23.70 0.61
C THR A 387 21.03 23.12 0.22
N VAL A 388 20.94 22.54 -0.99
CA VAL A 388 19.73 21.92 -1.53
C VAL A 388 20.00 20.45 -1.79
N PHE A 389 19.18 19.59 -1.18
CA PHE A 389 19.18 18.14 -1.45
C PHE A 389 18.52 17.88 -2.81
N SER A 390 19.17 17.08 -3.65
CA SER A 390 18.75 16.90 -5.04
C SER A 390 17.38 16.20 -5.14
N GLY A 391 16.54 16.68 -6.06
CA GLY A 391 15.24 16.04 -6.35
C GLY A 391 15.37 14.60 -6.88
N ALA A 392 16.48 14.29 -7.57
CA ALA A 392 16.78 12.93 -8.04
C ALA A 392 17.10 11.96 -6.88
N ASP A 393 17.86 12.43 -5.88
CA ASP A 393 18.14 11.63 -4.69
C ASP A 393 16.91 11.46 -3.82
N ALA A 394 16.09 12.50 -3.69
CA ALA A 394 14.79 12.42 -3.02
C ALA A 394 13.84 11.44 -3.74
N PHE A 395 13.82 11.44 -5.08
CA PHE A 395 13.03 10.48 -5.87
C PHE A 395 13.53 9.05 -5.68
N LYS A 396 14.84 8.83 -5.64
CA LYS A 396 15.42 7.51 -5.38
C LYS A 396 15.05 6.98 -3.99
N LEU A 397 15.07 7.84 -2.96
CA LEU A 397 14.60 7.50 -1.62
C LEU A 397 13.12 7.11 -1.62
N TYR A 398 12.28 7.84 -2.37
CA TYR A 398 10.87 7.57 -2.51
C TYR A 398 10.61 6.24 -3.25
N ASP A 399 11.15 6.09 -4.46
CA ASP A 399 10.87 4.99 -5.37
C ASP A 399 11.44 3.65 -4.89
N THR A 400 12.68 3.66 -4.38
CA THR A 400 13.40 2.44 -4.01
C THR A 400 13.22 2.06 -2.55
N TYR A 401 13.20 3.05 -1.64
CA TYR A 401 13.18 2.81 -0.19
C TYR A 401 11.84 3.16 0.46
N GLY A 402 10.91 3.68 -0.31
CA GLY A 402 9.58 4.01 0.15
C GLY A 402 9.53 5.17 1.16
N PHE A 403 10.52 6.09 1.13
CA PHE A 403 10.51 7.29 1.93
C PHE A 403 9.60 8.34 1.29
N PRO A 404 8.50 8.76 1.94
CA PRO A 404 7.69 9.87 1.46
C PRO A 404 8.56 11.13 1.31
N LEU A 405 8.26 11.97 0.30
CA LEU A 405 9.00 13.21 0.06
C LEU A 405 9.08 14.09 1.33
N ASP A 406 7.96 14.21 2.04
CA ASP A 406 7.89 15.01 3.28
C ASP A 406 8.83 14.49 4.38
N LEU A 407 9.02 13.17 4.47
CA LEU A 407 9.98 12.58 5.39
C LEU A 407 11.42 12.94 4.99
N THR A 408 11.72 12.92 3.69
CA THR A 408 13.02 13.36 3.16
C THR A 408 13.24 14.85 3.39
N LYS A 409 12.20 15.69 3.24
CA LYS A 409 12.24 17.13 3.55
C LYS A 409 12.53 17.38 5.03
N GLU A 410 11.85 16.67 5.93
CA GLU A 410 12.07 16.77 7.37
C GLU A 410 13.51 16.39 7.73
N MET A 411 14.00 15.26 7.19
CA MET A 411 15.37 14.80 7.42
C MET A 411 16.42 15.79 6.88
N ALA A 412 16.16 16.40 5.72
CA ALA A 412 17.04 17.42 5.16
C ALA A 412 17.00 18.72 5.97
N ALA A 413 15.83 19.14 6.45
CA ALA A 413 15.65 20.31 7.28
C ALA A 413 16.32 20.16 8.66
N ASP A 414 16.29 18.98 9.27
CA ASP A 414 17.01 18.66 10.51
C ASP A 414 18.53 18.93 10.37
N GLU A 415 19.05 18.85 9.15
CA GLU A 415 20.43 19.03 8.77
C GLU A 415 20.72 20.40 8.08
N GLY A 416 19.73 21.30 8.10
CA GLY A 416 19.83 22.64 7.55
C GLY A 416 19.80 22.76 6.02
N MET A 417 19.25 21.75 5.34
CA MET A 417 19.11 21.72 3.88
C MET A 417 17.64 21.80 3.46
N THR A 418 17.39 22.30 2.25
CA THR A 418 16.09 22.23 1.56
C THR A 418 16.13 21.13 0.50
N VAL A 419 14.96 20.70 -0.02
CA VAL A 419 14.86 19.70 -1.08
C VAL A 419 14.38 20.35 -2.38
N ASP A 420 14.95 19.94 -3.51
CA ASP A 420 14.50 20.36 -4.87
C ASP A 420 13.21 19.63 -5.24
N GLU A 421 12.08 20.18 -4.76
CA GLU A 421 10.75 19.62 -5.03
C GLU A 421 10.34 19.66 -6.52
N PRO A 422 10.61 20.74 -7.29
CA PRO A 422 10.28 20.78 -8.72
C PRO A 422 10.92 19.64 -9.51
N ALA A 423 12.20 19.36 -9.27
CA ALA A 423 12.88 18.23 -9.92
C ALA A 423 12.29 16.88 -9.51
N PHE A 424 11.95 16.69 -8.24
CA PHE A 424 11.24 15.49 -7.75
C PHE A 424 9.89 15.31 -8.46
N GLN A 425 9.08 16.37 -8.58
CA GLN A 425 7.76 16.31 -9.23
C GLN A 425 7.87 15.96 -10.73
N THR A 426 8.92 16.44 -11.39
CA THR A 426 9.20 16.08 -12.78
C THR A 426 9.44 14.59 -12.94
N LEU A 427 10.28 13.99 -12.10
CA LEU A 427 10.58 12.56 -12.12
C LEU A 427 9.34 11.70 -11.78
N MET A 428 8.52 12.16 -10.84
CA MET A 428 7.23 11.53 -10.52
C MET A 428 6.28 11.53 -11.71
N LYS A 429 6.22 12.64 -12.45
CA LYS A 429 5.40 12.75 -13.66
C LYS A 429 5.89 11.79 -14.75
N GLU A 430 7.18 11.72 -14.99
CA GLU A 430 7.79 10.79 -15.95
C GLU A 430 7.53 9.32 -15.58
N GLN A 431 7.59 8.97 -14.30
CA GLN A 431 7.25 7.62 -13.83
C GLN A 431 5.79 7.27 -14.10
N ARG A 432 4.86 8.22 -13.82
CA ARG A 432 3.43 8.03 -14.10
C ARG A 432 3.14 7.89 -15.59
N GLU A 433 3.82 8.68 -16.42
CA GLU A 433 3.67 8.61 -17.89
C GLU A 433 4.21 7.28 -18.43
N ARG A 434 5.36 6.81 -17.94
CA ARG A 434 5.89 5.47 -18.27
C ARG A 434 4.93 4.35 -17.85
N ALA A 435 4.36 4.44 -16.66
CA ALA A 435 3.37 3.48 -16.17
C ALA A 435 2.07 3.51 -16.98
N ARG A 436 1.63 4.70 -17.45
CA ARG A 436 0.50 4.85 -18.37
C ARG A 436 0.80 4.31 -19.76
N ALA A 437 1.97 4.65 -20.32
CA ALA A 437 2.40 4.14 -21.62
C ALA A 437 2.52 2.61 -21.66
N ALA A 438 2.94 1.99 -20.54
CA ALA A 438 2.97 0.54 -20.40
C ALA A 438 1.57 -0.10 -20.31
N ARG A 439 0.53 0.68 -19.98
CA ARG A 439 -0.88 0.24 -19.92
C ARG A 439 -1.68 0.60 -21.19
N SER A 440 -1.21 1.58 -21.97
CA SER A 440 -1.88 2.08 -23.18
C SER A 440 -1.33 1.41 -24.45
N SER A 441 -1.39 0.09 -24.53
CA SER A 441 -1.47 -0.56 -25.84
C SER A 441 -2.96 -0.82 -26.12
N ASP A 442 -3.54 -0.02 -27.03
CA ASP A 442 -4.85 -0.13 -27.62
C ASP A 442 -5.97 0.83 -27.12
N GLU A 443 -5.67 2.11 -26.90
CA GLU A 443 -6.69 3.12 -27.22
C GLU A 443 -6.64 3.34 -28.72
N THR A 444 -7.47 2.58 -29.43
CA THR A 444 -7.60 2.61 -30.89
C THR A 444 -7.96 4.03 -31.37
N ALA A 445 -7.38 4.44 -32.51
CA ALA A 445 -7.60 5.70 -33.24
C ALA A 445 -9.08 5.99 -33.58
N TRP A 446 -9.97 5.06 -33.29
CA TRP A 446 -11.40 5.01 -33.60
C TRP A 446 -12.32 5.77 -32.63
N ALA A 447 -11.86 6.14 -31.44
CA ALA A 447 -12.69 6.79 -30.42
C ALA A 447 -13.25 8.16 -30.84
N GLY A 448 -12.81 8.71 -31.94
CA GLY A 448 -13.20 10.04 -32.46
C GLY A 448 -13.82 10.06 -33.85
N LEU A 449 -13.97 8.90 -34.55
CA LEU A 449 -14.53 8.87 -35.89
C LEU A 449 -16.04 9.16 -35.84
N ASP A 450 -16.49 10.17 -36.59
CA ASP A 450 -17.91 10.42 -36.80
C ASP A 450 -18.46 9.36 -37.78
N LEU A 451 -19.27 8.44 -37.24
CA LEU A 451 -19.87 7.35 -38.00
C LEU A 451 -21.07 7.83 -38.84
N GLY A 452 -21.48 9.07 -38.74
CA GLY A 452 -22.69 9.59 -39.40
C GLY A 452 -23.99 8.92 -38.94
N LEU A 453 -23.95 8.24 -37.74
CA LEU A 453 -25.09 7.55 -37.16
C LEU A 453 -25.70 8.40 -36.02
N ASP A 454 -26.98 8.08 -35.70
CA ASP A 454 -27.64 8.68 -34.54
C ASP A 454 -26.84 8.39 -33.26
N ASN A 455 -27.08 9.20 -32.19
CA ASN A 455 -26.41 9.05 -30.90
C ASN A 455 -27.10 8.01 -29.98
N LEU A 456 -28.04 7.21 -30.47
CA LEU A 456 -28.67 6.17 -29.70
C LEU A 456 -27.70 4.98 -29.51
N PRO A 457 -27.57 4.42 -28.30
CA PRO A 457 -26.71 3.26 -28.08
C PRO A 457 -27.18 2.03 -28.86
N THR A 458 -26.24 1.16 -29.27
CA THR A 458 -26.58 -0.13 -29.86
C THR A 458 -27.36 -0.99 -28.86
N LYS A 459 -28.49 -1.54 -29.25
CA LYS A 459 -29.29 -2.43 -28.38
C LYS A 459 -28.58 -3.76 -28.17
N PHE A 460 -28.23 -4.07 -26.94
CA PHE A 460 -27.66 -5.37 -26.56
C PHE A 460 -28.75 -6.42 -26.34
N THR A 461 -28.69 -7.55 -27.04
CA THR A 461 -29.64 -8.68 -26.94
C THR A 461 -28.99 -9.92 -26.31
N GLY A 462 -27.70 -9.87 -26.01
CA GLY A 462 -26.85 -11.00 -25.59
C GLY A 462 -27.09 -11.51 -24.18
N TYR A 463 -27.97 -10.89 -23.39
CA TYR A 463 -28.40 -11.47 -22.10
C TYR A 463 -29.32 -12.67 -22.29
N GLU A 464 -30.15 -12.65 -23.35
CA GLU A 464 -31.19 -13.66 -23.60
C GLU A 464 -30.81 -14.66 -24.70
N ARG A 465 -30.00 -14.22 -25.67
CA ARG A 465 -29.72 -15.02 -26.87
C ARG A 465 -28.27 -14.88 -27.33
N LEU A 466 -27.76 -15.95 -27.92
CA LEU A 466 -26.38 -16.02 -28.42
C LEU A 466 -26.27 -15.86 -29.94
N HIS A 467 -27.44 -15.74 -30.64
CA HIS A 467 -27.54 -15.44 -32.05
C HIS A 467 -28.73 -14.53 -32.28
N ASP A 468 -28.61 -13.62 -33.21
CA ASP A 468 -29.69 -12.69 -33.59
C ASP A 468 -29.51 -12.23 -35.04
N ASP A 469 -30.63 -11.95 -35.72
CA ASP A 469 -30.61 -11.36 -37.06
C ASP A 469 -30.47 -9.84 -36.93
N CYS A 470 -29.34 -9.31 -37.39
CA CYS A 470 -28.95 -7.92 -37.22
C CYS A 470 -28.74 -7.23 -38.56
N THR A 471 -28.90 -5.91 -38.61
CA THR A 471 -28.67 -5.10 -39.82
C THR A 471 -27.36 -4.33 -39.67
N ILE A 472 -26.52 -4.38 -40.71
CA ILE A 472 -25.27 -3.59 -40.73
C ILE A 472 -25.61 -2.12 -40.97
N LEU A 473 -25.21 -1.26 -40.01
CA LEU A 473 -25.43 0.19 -40.08
C LEU A 473 -24.20 0.94 -40.62
N ALA A 474 -22.99 0.47 -40.34
CA ALA A 474 -21.74 1.06 -40.81
C ALA A 474 -20.65 -0.01 -40.91
N ILE A 475 -19.73 0.20 -41.83
CA ILE A 475 -18.49 -0.58 -42.00
C ILE A 475 -17.33 0.42 -42.00
N VAL A 476 -16.34 0.20 -41.17
CA VAL A 476 -15.09 1.00 -41.12
C VAL A 476 -13.94 0.06 -41.47
N ALA A 477 -13.17 0.40 -42.49
CA ALA A 477 -11.97 -0.30 -42.86
C ALA A 477 -10.88 0.72 -43.26
N GLU A 478 -9.63 0.47 -42.87
CA GLU A 478 -8.50 1.39 -43.12
C GLU A 478 -8.77 2.84 -42.66
N ASP A 479 -9.42 2.99 -41.51
CA ASP A 479 -9.81 4.25 -40.89
C ASP A 479 -10.83 5.11 -41.67
N GLU A 480 -11.53 4.50 -42.65
CA GLU A 480 -12.55 5.15 -43.48
C GLU A 480 -13.88 4.38 -43.45
N LEU A 481 -14.98 5.12 -43.59
CA LEU A 481 -16.28 4.53 -43.82
C LEU A 481 -16.32 3.90 -45.23
N ARG A 482 -16.75 2.67 -45.30
CA ARG A 482 -16.91 1.88 -46.55
C ARG A 482 -18.33 1.41 -46.68
N GLU A 483 -18.83 1.41 -47.88
CA GLU A 483 -20.15 0.84 -48.18
C GLU A 483 -20.13 -0.70 -48.21
N ARG A 484 -18.93 -1.30 -48.42
CA ARG A 484 -18.77 -2.74 -48.57
C ARG A 484 -17.37 -3.19 -48.12
N VAL A 485 -17.29 -4.40 -47.58
CA VAL A 485 -16.05 -5.12 -47.24
C VAL A 485 -16.00 -6.49 -47.92
N GLY A 486 -14.85 -6.86 -48.48
CA GLY A 486 -14.59 -8.11 -49.14
C GLY A 486 -13.61 -9.02 -48.44
N SER A 487 -13.46 -10.25 -48.91
CA SER A 487 -12.61 -11.29 -48.30
C SER A 487 -11.17 -10.81 -48.05
N GLY A 488 -10.61 -11.15 -46.88
CA GLY A 488 -9.25 -10.82 -46.44
C GLY A 488 -9.11 -9.44 -45.82
N VAL A 489 -10.15 -8.59 -45.84
CA VAL A 489 -10.08 -7.23 -45.29
C VAL A 489 -10.45 -7.23 -43.80
N HIS A 490 -9.63 -6.55 -43.00
CA HIS A 490 -9.94 -6.24 -41.61
C HIS A 490 -10.89 -5.05 -41.53
N ALA A 491 -11.94 -5.17 -40.74
CA ALA A 491 -12.93 -4.11 -40.62
C ALA A 491 -13.56 -4.08 -39.23
N SER A 492 -14.25 -2.99 -38.94
CA SER A 492 -15.13 -2.83 -37.78
C SER A 492 -16.55 -2.64 -38.28
N ILE A 493 -17.46 -3.52 -37.87
CA ILE A 493 -18.86 -3.51 -38.30
C ILE A 493 -19.76 -3.04 -37.17
N VAL A 494 -20.63 -2.07 -37.41
CA VAL A 494 -21.66 -1.58 -36.49
C VAL A 494 -23.01 -2.18 -36.89
N LEU A 495 -23.70 -2.75 -35.92
CA LEU A 495 -25.01 -3.36 -36.06
C LEU A 495 -26.11 -2.51 -35.38
N ASP A 496 -27.38 -2.65 -35.85
CA ASP A 496 -28.56 -2.03 -35.22
C ASP A 496 -28.80 -2.56 -33.79
N LYS A 497 -28.56 -3.83 -33.58
CA LYS A 497 -28.59 -4.57 -32.32
C LYS A 497 -27.54 -5.67 -32.34
N THR A 498 -27.13 -6.17 -31.17
CA THR A 498 -26.09 -7.20 -31.14
C THR A 498 -26.25 -8.16 -29.97
N PRO A 499 -26.00 -9.47 -30.18
CA PRO A 499 -25.86 -10.44 -29.10
C PRO A 499 -24.43 -10.47 -28.52
N PHE A 500 -23.47 -9.77 -29.15
CA PHE A 500 -22.08 -9.73 -28.71
C PHE A 500 -21.89 -8.75 -27.54
N TYR A 501 -21.27 -9.23 -26.46
CA TYR A 501 -20.88 -8.40 -25.32
C TYR A 501 -19.60 -7.63 -25.67
N ALA A 502 -19.65 -6.32 -25.59
CA ALA A 502 -18.46 -5.47 -25.71
C ALA A 502 -17.66 -5.49 -24.40
N GLU A 503 -16.35 -5.41 -24.51
CA GLU A 503 -15.47 -5.36 -23.34
C GLU A 503 -15.86 -4.20 -22.41
N MET A 504 -16.26 -4.54 -21.19
CA MET A 504 -16.74 -3.59 -20.20
C MET A 504 -16.78 -4.22 -18.81
N GLY A 505 -16.53 -3.41 -17.75
CA GLY A 505 -16.65 -3.86 -16.36
C GLY A 505 -15.72 -5.01 -15.98
N GLY A 506 -14.59 -5.15 -16.68
CA GLY A 506 -13.62 -6.23 -16.47
C GLY A 506 -13.97 -7.55 -17.13
N GLN A 507 -15.11 -7.65 -17.85
CA GLN A 507 -15.43 -8.82 -18.67
C GLN A 507 -14.89 -8.64 -20.09
N SER A 508 -14.11 -9.62 -20.58
CA SER A 508 -13.58 -9.66 -21.95
C SER A 508 -14.69 -9.75 -22.99
N ALA A 509 -14.41 -9.19 -24.17
CA ALA A 509 -15.30 -9.21 -25.32
C ALA A 509 -15.63 -10.62 -25.81
N ASP A 510 -16.79 -10.75 -26.44
CA ASP A 510 -17.14 -11.95 -27.18
C ASP A 510 -16.43 -12.04 -28.54
N HIS A 511 -16.27 -13.25 -28.98
CA HIS A 511 -15.89 -13.59 -30.35
C HIS A 511 -17.04 -14.32 -31.07
N GLY A 512 -16.96 -14.43 -32.38
CA GLY A 512 -17.95 -15.19 -33.14
C GLY A 512 -17.98 -14.81 -34.62
N LEU A 513 -19.14 -14.98 -35.24
CA LEU A 513 -19.29 -14.84 -36.67
C LEU A 513 -20.48 -13.94 -37.02
N LEU A 514 -20.34 -13.12 -38.07
CA LEU A 514 -21.46 -12.51 -38.78
C LEU A 514 -21.62 -13.24 -40.13
N ILE A 515 -22.80 -13.85 -40.35
CA ILE A 515 -23.02 -14.76 -41.45
C ILE A 515 -24.14 -14.22 -42.33
N LEU A 516 -23.90 -14.15 -43.66
CA LEU A 516 -24.90 -13.89 -44.65
C LEU A 516 -24.66 -14.80 -45.86
N LYS A 517 -25.45 -15.88 -46.00
CA LYS A 517 -25.27 -16.91 -47.03
C LYS A 517 -23.84 -17.48 -47.06
N ASP A 518 -23.05 -17.18 -48.07
CA ASP A 518 -21.67 -17.63 -48.24
C ASP A 518 -20.66 -16.62 -47.70
N ALA A 519 -21.11 -15.44 -47.23
CA ALA A 519 -20.28 -14.41 -46.63
C ALA A 519 -20.14 -14.64 -45.12
N VAL A 520 -18.91 -14.67 -44.67
CA VAL A 520 -18.54 -14.90 -43.26
C VAL A 520 -17.54 -13.86 -42.84
N PHE A 521 -17.89 -13.10 -41.80
CA PHE A 521 -17.00 -12.16 -41.09
C PHE A 521 -16.73 -12.73 -39.73
N GLU A 522 -15.44 -12.93 -39.38
CA GLU A 522 -15.01 -13.44 -38.10
C GLU A 522 -14.73 -12.27 -37.14
N VAL A 523 -15.45 -12.23 -36.02
CA VAL A 523 -15.33 -11.23 -34.98
C VAL A 523 -14.32 -11.71 -33.91
N HIS A 524 -13.25 -10.95 -33.76
CA HIS A 524 -12.18 -11.23 -32.78
C HIS A 524 -12.22 -10.34 -31.56
N ASP A 525 -12.85 -9.16 -31.61
CA ASP A 525 -12.99 -8.22 -30.52
C ASP A 525 -14.27 -7.37 -30.70
N VAL A 526 -14.80 -6.91 -29.58
CA VAL A 526 -16.01 -6.09 -29.58
C VAL A 526 -15.83 -4.96 -28.57
N GLN A 527 -15.84 -3.72 -29.06
CA GLN A 527 -15.63 -2.51 -28.26
C GLN A 527 -16.85 -1.59 -28.33
N LYS A 528 -16.97 -0.69 -27.33
CA LYS A 528 -18.05 0.30 -27.27
C LYS A 528 -17.46 1.70 -27.33
N ASN A 529 -17.94 2.55 -28.24
CA ASN A 529 -17.51 3.93 -28.33
C ASN A 529 -18.23 4.83 -27.31
N LYS A 530 -17.82 6.10 -27.20
CA LYS A 530 -18.41 7.07 -26.28
C LYS A 530 -19.89 7.36 -26.49
N ALA A 531 -20.39 7.19 -27.74
CA ALA A 531 -21.81 7.35 -28.10
C ALA A 531 -22.64 6.08 -27.82
N GLY A 532 -22.01 5.02 -27.29
CA GLY A 532 -22.70 3.77 -26.98
C GLY A 532 -22.88 2.82 -28.16
N LYS A 533 -22.30 3.12 -29.31
CA LYS A 533 -22.29 2.18 -30.45
C LYS A 533 -21.30 1.05 -30.20
N VAL A 534 -21.69 -0.18 -30.59
CA VAL A 534 -20.87 -1.39 -30.47
C VAL A 534 -20.19 -1.66 -31.80
N LEU A 535 -18.87 -1.74 -31.80
CA LEU A 535 -18.03 -2.02 -32.96
C LEU A 535 -17.53 -3.47 -32.85
N HIS A 536 -17.80 -4.26 -33.91
CA HIS A 536 -17.36 -5.65 -34.04
C HIS A 536 -16.11 -5.68 -34.91
N HIS A 537 -14.92 -5.81 -34.27
CA HIS A 537 -13.64 -5.85 -34.96
C HIS A 537 -13.34 -7.26 -35.42
N GLY A 538 -12.92 -7.41 -36.68
CA GLY A 538 -12.65 -8.71 -37.21
C GLY A 538 -12.12 -8.70 -38.64
N VAL A 539 -12.23 -9.86 -39.30
CA VAL A 539 -11.77 -10.07 -40.67
C VAL A 539 -12.82 -10.77 -41.53
N MET A 540 -12.94 -10.31 -42.76
CA MET A 540 -13.81 -10.97 -43.75
C MET A 540 -13.15 -12.26 -44.23
N VAL A 541 -13.68 -13.41 -43.82
CA VAL A 541 -13.12 -14.72 -44.16
C VAL A 541 -13.51 -15.13 -45.61
N SER A 542 -14.76 -14.96 -45.96
CA SER A 542 -15.28 -15.29 -47.30
C SER A 542 -16.41 -14.39 -47.72
N GLY A 543 -16.60 -14.20 -49.02
CA GLY A 543 -17.67 -13.41 -49.63
C GLY A 543 -17.48 -11.89 -49.44
N ASN A 544 -18.57 -11.15 -49.35
CA ASN A 544 -18.59 -9.73 -49.08
C ASN A 544 -19.86 -9.33 -48.29
N LEU A 545 -19.73 -8.29 -47.47
CA LEU A 545 -20.83 -7.67 -46.72
C LEU A 545 -20.93 -6.19 -47.10
N ALA A 546 -22.13 -5.65 -47.07
CA ALA A 546 -22.44 -4.25 -47.35
C ALA A 546 -23.31 -3.62 -46.27
N VAL A 547 -23.28 -2.29 -46.18
CA VAL A 547 -24.19 -1.52 -45.31
C VAL A 547 -25.63 -1.80 -45.72
N GLY A 548 -26.52 -2.07 -44.79
CA GLY A 548 -27.90 -2.47 -44.99
C GLY A 548 -28.15 -3.98 -45.10
N ASP A 549 -27.08 -4.80 -45.19
CA ASP A 549 -27.22 -6.24 -45.16
C ASP A 549 -27.76 -6.77 -43.84
N LYS A 550 -28.61 -7.80 -43.91
CA LYS A 550 -29.11 -8.54 -42.73
C LYS A 550 -28.23 -9.75 -42.49
N VAL A 551 -27.45 -9.74 -41.46
CA VAL A 551 -26.54 -10.82 -41.06
C VAL A 551 -27.07 -11.54 -39.84
N ASN A 552 -26.82 -12.86 -39.77
CA ASN A 552 -26.99 -13.61 -38.54
C ASN A 552 -25.72 -13.45 -37.70
N ALA A 553 -25.83 -12.77 -36.56
CA ALA A 553 -24.75 -12.52 -35.63
C ALA A 553 -24.71 -13.67 -34.62
N CYS A 554 -23.65 -14.49 -34.67
CA CYS A 554 -23.51 -15.71 -33.89
C CYS A 554 -22.33 -15.60 -32.94
N VAL A 555 -22.58 -15.53 -31.63
CA VAL A 555 -21.55 -15.52 -30.57
C VAL A 555 -20.97 -16.93 -30.42
N ASP A 556 -19.64 -17.00 -30.20
CA ASP A 556 -19.00 -18.24 -29.76
C ASP A 556 -19.56 -18.70 -28.42
N THR A 557 -20.42 -19.70 -28.47
CA THR A 557 -21.14 -20.23 -27.31
C THR A 557 -20.19 -20.83 -26.27
N GLY A 558 -19.11 -21.47 -26.73
CA GLY A 558 -18.11 -22.08 -25.83
C GLY A 558 -17.39 -21.06 -25.02
N ARG A 559 -16.85 -20.02 -25.69
CA ARG A 559 -16.18 -18.89 -25.10
C ARG A 559 -17.11 -18.11 -24.14
N ARG A 560 -18.33 -17.75 -24.60
CA ARG A 560 -19.30 -17.02 -23.75
C ARG A 560 -19.63 -17.79 -22.49
N LYS A 561 -19.91 -19.09 -22.56
CA LYS A 561 -20.20 -19.92 -21.39
C LYS A 561 -19.01 -20.00 -20.43
N ALA A 562 -17.78 -20.05 -20.94
CA ALA A 562 -16.58 -20.02 -20.12
C ALA A 562 -16.43 -18.69 -19.37
N ILE A 563 -16.63 -17.55 -20.07
CA ILE A 563 -16.66 -16.21 -19.46
C ILE A 563 -17.76 -16.11 -18.39
N MET A 564 -18.99 -16.57 -18.69
CA MET A 564 -20.09 -16.57 -17.72
C MET A 564 -19.77 -17.38 -16.44
N ARG A 565 -19.06 -18.52 -16.56
CA ARG A 565 -18.58 -19.30 -15.41
C ARG A 565 -17.62 -18.48 -14.56
N ALA A 566 -16.60 -17.93 -15.20
CA ALA A 566 -15.58 -17.12 -14.52
C ALA A 566 -16.20 -15.88 -13.89
N HIS A 567 -17.15 -15.21 -14.56
CA HIS A 567 -17.80 -14.00 -14.02
C HIS A 567 -18.70 -14.32 -12.83
N SER A 568 -19.52 -15.36 -12.91
CA SER A 568 -20.36 -15.80 -11.78
C SER A 568 -19.51 -16.26 -10.59
N ALA A 569 -18.37 -16.94 -10.87
CA ALA A 569 -17.42 -17.32 -9.84
C ALA A 569 -16.75 -16.11 -9.17
N THR A 570 -16.54 -14.99 -9.89
CA THR A 570 -15.96 -13.77 -9.32
C THR A 570 -16.83 -13.20 -8.20
N HIS A 571 -18.15 -13.19 -8.33
CA HIS A 571 -19.08 -12.77 -7.29
C HIS A 571 -19.04 -13.70 -6.07
N LEU A 572 -19.02 -15.02 -6.29
CA LEU A 572 -18.87 -15.99 -5.20
C LEU A 572 -17.52 -15.84 -4.48
N LEU A 573 -16.45 -15.59 -5.24
CA LEU A 573 -15.11 -15.32 -4.70
C LEU A 573 -15.10 -14.04 -3.85
N HIS A 574 -15.69 -12.95 -4.32
CA HIS A 574 -15.80 -11.71 -3.56
C HIS A 574 -16.55 -11.91 -2.24
N LYS A 575 -17.68 -12.61 -2.28
CA LYS A 575 -18.43 -12.96 -1.08
C LYS A 575 -17.60 -13.79 -0.10
N ALA A 576 -16.92 -14.82 -0.59
CA ALA A 576 -16.08 -15.69 0.23
C ALA A 576 -14.91 -14.93 0.88
N LEU A 577 -14.23 -14.07 0.11
CA LEU A 577 -13.14 -13.22 0.61
C LEU A 577 -13.63 -12.30 1.73
N ARG A 578 -14.77 -11.62 1.55
CA ARG A 578 -15.36 -10.79 2.61
C ARG A 578 -15.73 -11.58 3.85
N THR A 579 -16.23 -12.79 3.68
CA THR A 579 -16.62 -13.64 4.82
C THR A 579 -15.40 -14.14 5.60
N VAL A 580 -14.31 -14.47 4.92
CA VAL A 580 -13.10 -15.05 5.56
C VAL A 580 -12.17 -13.94 6.09
N LEU A 581 -11.99 -12.85 5.35
CA LEU A 581 -11.02 -11.80 5.67
C LEU A 581 -11.65 -10.58 6.34
N GLY A 582 -12.96 -10.37 6.18
CA GLY A 582 -13.70 -9.26 6.77
C GLY A 582 -14.24 -8.24 5.75
N ASP A 583 -15.08 -7.33 6.25
CA ASP A 583 -15.83 -6.35 5.43
C ASP A 583 -14.98 -5.29 4.74
N HIS A 584 -13.72 -5.15 5.11
CA HIS A 584 -12.77 -4.26 4.46
C HIS A 584 -12.35 -4.70 3.05
N VAL A 585 -12.69 -5.94 2.68
CA VAL A 585 -12.42 -6.45 1.34
C VAL A 585 -13.40 -5.81 0.35
N HIS A 586 -12.84 -5.01 -0.55
CA HIS A 586 -13.55 -4.38 -1.67
C HIS A 586 -12.82 -4.67 -2.97
N GLN A 587 -13.57 -4.78 -4.05
CA GLN A 587 -12.98 -4.93 -5.37
C GLN A 587 -12.19 -3.67 -5.73
N ALA A 588 -10.92 -3.85 -6.10
CA ALA A 588 -10.03 -2.81 -6.62
C ALA A 588 -9.83 -2.94 -8.14
N GLY A 589 -10.12 -4.11 -8.69
CA GLY A 589 -10.08 -4.42 -10.12
C GLY A 589 -10.57 -5.83 -10.39
N SER A 590 -10.99 -6.08 -11.63
CA SER A 590 -11.41 -7.41 -12.10
C SER A 590 -11.06 -7.60 -13.56
N LEU A 591 -10.73 -8.83 -13.95
CA LEU A 591 -10.62 -9.26 -15.33
C LEU A 591 -11.17 -10.68 -15.43
N VAL A 592 -12.12 -10.86 -16.33
CA VAL A 592 -12.81 -12.12 -16.55
C VAL A 592 -12.59 -12.57 -17.98
N GLU A 593 -11.82 -13.65 -18.14
CA GLU A 593 -11.44 -14.26 -19.40
C GLU A 593 -12.04 -15.68 -19.52
N PRO A 594 -12.05 -16.32 -20.68
CA PRO A 594 -12.62 -17.65 -20.81
C PRO A 594 -11.85 -18.76 -20.08
N ASP A 595 -10.56 -18.58 -19.89
CA ASP A 595 -9.63 -19.54 -19.27
C ASP A 595 -9.30 -19.23 -17.81
N ARG A 596 -9.51 -17.99 -17.36
CA ARG A 596 -9.20 -17.55 -16.00
C ARG A 596 -10.03 -16.35 -15.56
N LEU A 597 -10.06 -16.11 -14.27
CA LEU A 597 -10.47 -14.84 -13.69
C LEU A 597 -9.34 -14.25 -12.85
N ARG A 598 -9.29 -12.93 -12.79
CA ARG A 598 -8.40 -12.15 -11.93
C ARG A 598 -9.24 -11.20 -11.08
N PHE A 599 -9.01 -11.23 -9.79
CA PHE A 599 -9.71 -10.39 -8.84
C PHE A 599 -8.72 -9.64 -7.96
N ASP A 600 -8.71 -8.32 -8.07
CA ASP A 600 -7.90 -7.43 -7.26
C ASP A 600 -8.75 -6.87 -6.12
N PHE A 601 -8.29 -6.99 -4.91
CA PHE A 601 -9.07 -6.61 -3.72
C PHE A 601 -8.22 -5.94 -2.65
N THR A 602 -8.88 -5.12 -1.82
CA THR A 602 -8.23 -4.44 -0.71
C THR A 602 -7.97 -5.42 0.43
N HIS A 603 -6.69 -5.62 0.77
CA HIS A 603 -6.25 -6.35 1.95
C HIS A 603 -4.79 -6.00 2.29
N PHE A 604 -4.48 -5.92 3.58
CA PHE A 604 -3.22 -5.34 4.07
C PHE A 604 -2.06 -6.35 4.17
N SER A 605 -2.33 -7.66 4.15
CA SER A 605 -1.31 -8.73 4.29
C SER A 605 -1.45 -9.81 3.23
N ALA A 606 -0.44 -10.67 3.07
CA ALA A 606 -0.57 -11.91 2.30
C ALA A 606 -1.57 -12.84 2.97
N MET A 607 -2.43 -13.48 2.16
CA MET A 607 -3.33 -14.49 2.66
C MET A 607 -2.57 -15.72 3.14
N LYS A 608 -3.01 -16.29 4.26
CA LYS A 608 -2.49 -17.55 4.77
C LYS A 608 -3.02 -18.72 3.92
N PRO A 609 -2.25 -19.82 3.81
CA PRO A 609 -2.72 -21.01 3.08
C PRO A 609 -4.10 -21.51 3.54
N GLU A 610 -4.39 -21.42 4.84
CA GLU A 610 -5.66 -21.84 5.45
C GLU A 610 -6.82 -20.91 5.04
N GLU A 611 -6.54 -19.59 4.88
CA GLU A 611 -7.52 -18.60 4.41
C GLU A 611 -7.84 -18.83 2.94
N ILE A 612 -6.82 -19.07 2.09
CA ILE A 612 -7.00 -19.42 0.68
C ILE A 612 -7.83 -20.69 0.55
N ALA A 613 -7.50 -21.75 1.32
CA ALA A 613 -8.25 -22.99 1.31
C ALA A 613 -9.71 -22.82 1.79
N SER A 614 -9.95 -21.93 2.76
CA SER A 614 -11.29 -21.63 3.26
C SER A 614 -12.12 -20.86 2.23
N VAL A 615 -11.53 -19.87 1.55
CA VAL A 615 -12.17 -19.13 0.47
C VAL A 615 -12.54 -20.08 -0.69
N GLU A 616 -11.59 -20.89 -1.14
CA GLU A 616 -11.81 -21.85 -2.21
C GLU A 616 -12.92 -22.86 -1.86
N ARG A 617 -12.91 -23.41 -0.64
CA ARG A 617 -13.94 -24.32 -0.15
C ARG A 617 -15.32 -23.64 -0.14
N MET A 618 -15.43 -22.42 0.41
CA MET A 618 -16.68 -21.70 0.51
C MET A 618 -17.29 -21.40 -0.88
N VAL A 619 -16.46 -21.03 -1.86
CA VAL A 619 -16.93 -20.86 -3.24
C VAL A 619 -17.46 -22.17 -3.81
N ASN A 620 -16.72 -23.28 -3.62
CA ASN A 620 -17.13 -24.59 -4.15
C ASN A 620 -18.37 -25.15 -3.45
N GLU A 621 -18.55 -24.86 -2.16
CA GLU A 621 -19.80 -25.18 -1.43
C GLU A 621 -20.99 -24.44 -2.05
N ALA A 622 -20.86 -23.11 -2.31
CA ALA A 622 -21.92 -22.34 -2.98
C ALA A 622 -22.20 -22.82 -4.41
N VAL A 623 -21.20 -23.35 -5.11
CA VAL A 623 -21.37 -24.00 -6.41
C VAL A 623 -22.15 -25.30 -6.28
N LEU A 624 -21.82 -26.14 -5.29
CA LEU A 624 -22.50 -27.43 -5.05
C LEU A 624 -23.96 -27.27 -4.59
N GLU A 625 -24.26 -26.20 -3.83
CA GLU A 625 -25.63 -25.85 -3.42
C GLU A 625 -26.53 -25.51 -4.59
N GLY A 626 -25.96 -25.09 -5.71
CA GLY A 626 -26.72 -24.83 -6.92
C GLY A 626 -27.69 -23.67 -6.80
N PHE A 627 -27.27 -22.57 -6.21
CA PHE A 627 -28.07 -21.36 -6.03
C PHE A 627 -28.59 -20.80 -7.34
N PRO A 628 -29.87 -20.39 -7.41
CA PRO A 628 -30.37 -19.65 -8.56
C PRO A 628 -29.67 -18.28 -8.67
N ILE A 629 -29.38 -17.86 -9.88
CA ILE A 629 -28.83 -16.54 -10.18
C ILE A 629 -29.92 -15.75 -10.88
N THR A 630 -30.43 -14.72 -10.22
CA THR A 630 -31.47 -13.84 -10.73
C THR A 630 -30.89 -12.46 -11.02
N VAL A 631 -31.44 -11.81 -12.03
CA VAL A 631 -31.02 -10.49 -12.46
C VAL A 631 -32.22 -9.57 -12.56
N LYS A 632 -32.13 -8.39 -11.91
CA LYS A 632 -33.20 -7.40 -11.91
C LYS A 632 -32.63 -6.01 -12.21
N GLU A 633 -33.36 -5.23 -12.97
CA GLU A 633 -33.12 -3.80 -13.13
C GLU A 633 -34.00 -3.04 -12.15
N MET A 634 -33.43 -2.13 -11.38
CA MET A 634 -34.15 -1.37 -10.37
C MET A 634 -33.51 0.01 -10.14
N PRO A 635 -34.25 0.98 -9.55
CA PRO A 635 -33.66 2.26 -9.14
C PRO A 635 -32.48 2.07 -8.17
N ILE A 636 -31.44 2.89 -8.31
CA ILE A 636 -30.22 2.78 -7.48
C ILE A 636 -30.51 2.90 -5.98
N ALA A 637 -31.49 3.70 -5.59
CA ALA A 637 -31.92 3.86 -4.20
C ALA A 637 -32.49 2.55 -3.63
N GLU A 638 -33.30 1.84 -4.40
CA GLU A 638 -33.88 0.55 -4.04
C GLU A 638 -32.78 -0.52 -3.93
N ALA A 639 -31.89 -0.56 -4.92
CA ALA A 639 -30.76 -1.50 -4.94
C ALA A 639 -29.83 -1.34 -3.71
N ARG A 640 -29.60 -0.10 -3.28
CA ARG A 640 -28.86 0.18 -2.04
C ARG A 640 -29.61 -0.24 -0.78
N SER A 641 -30.94 -0.09 -0.75
CA SER A 641 -31.76 -0.46 0.40
C SER A 641 -31.78 -1.97 0.69
N ILE A 642 -31.63 -2.79 -0.34
CA ILE A 642 -31.49 -4.27 -0.21
C ILE A 642 -30.04 -4.72 0.08
N GLY A 643 -29.13 -3.78 0.30
CA GLY A 643 -27.72 -4.09 0.60
C GLY A 643 -26.86 -4.51 -0.58
N ALA A 644 -27.29 -4.24 -1.82
CA ALA A 644 -26.52 -4.59 -3.01
C ALA A 644 -25.20 -3.81 -3.06
N MET A 645 -24.09 -4.53 -3.25
CA MET A 645 -22.77 -3.94 -3.30
C MET A 645 -22.51 -3.25 -4.63
N ALA A 646 -22.03 -1.99 -4.56
CA ALA A 646 -21.59 -1.21 -5.70
C ALA A 646 -20.07 -1.14 -5.73
N LEU A 647 -19.46 -1.09 -6.91
CA LEU A 647 -18.02 -0.90 -7.06
C LEU A 647 -17.64 0.53 -6.61
N PHE A 648 -16.55 0.65 -5.90
CA PHE A 648 -16.04 1.93 -5.42
C PHE A 648 -15.54 2.78 -6.60
N GLY A 649 -16.08 4.00 -6.75
CA GLY A 649 -15.60 4.98 -7.75
C GLY A 649 -16.30 4.93 -9.11
N GLU A 650 -17.22 4.00 -9.37
CA GLU A 650 -18.01 4.00 -10.60
C GLU A 650 -19.23 4.94 -10.50
N LYS A 651 -19.51 5.63 -11.60
CA LYS A 651 -20.73 6.44 -11.74
C LYS A 651 -21.83 5.57 -12.34
N TYR A 652 -22.84 5.32 -11.55
CA TYR A 652 -24.03 4.58 -11.97
C TYR A 652 -25.13 5.53 -12.44
N GLY A 653 -25.95 5.08 -13.39
CA GLY A 653 -27.19 5.77 -13.77
C GLY A 653 -28.28 5.63 -12.70
N ASP A 654 -29.44 6.24 -12.97
CA ASP A 654 -30.61 6.18 -12.06
C ASP A 654 -31.17 4.75 -11.90
N VAL A 655 -30.98 3.90 -12.91
CA VAL A 655 -31.37 2.48 -12.92
C VAL A 655 -30.13 1.63 -13.02
N VAL A 656 -30.02 0.62 -12.16
CA VAL A 656 -28.88 -0.30 -12.08
C VAL A 656 -29.34 -1.75 -12.25
N ARG A 657 -28.47 -2.57 -12.83
CA ARG A 657 -28.67 -4.02 -12.95
C ARG A 657 -28.06 -4.69 -11.73
N VAL A 658 -28.87 -5.42 -10.97
CA VAL A 658 -28.48 -6.16 -9.76
C VAL A 658 -28.50 -7.64 -10.05
N VAL A 659 -27.40 -8.30 -9.73
CA VAL A 659 -27.26 -9.77 -9.79
C VAL A 659 -27.35 -10.30 -8.37
N ASP A 660 -28.33 -11.16 -8.11
CA ASP A 660 -28.57 -11.82 -6.84
C ASP A 660 -28.37 -13.34 -7.01
N MET A 661 -27.48 -13.90 -6.21
CA MET A 661 -27.18 -15.31 -6.15
C MET A 661 -27.66 -15.88 -4.81
N GLY A 662 -28.58 -16.82 -4.84
CA GLY A 662 -29.04 -17.54 -3.65
C GLY A 662 -29.90 -16.69 -2.70
N ASP A 663 -30.80 -15.88 -3.26
CA ASP A 663 -31.75 -15.05 -2.52
C ASP A 663 -31.08 -14.24 -1.38
N GLY A 664 -30.02 -13.48 -1.75
CA GLY A 664 -29.29 -12.62 -0.81
C GLY A 664 -27.94 -13.16 -0.33
N TYR A 665 -27.49 -14.33 -0.79
CA TYR A 665 -26.15 -14.83 -0.49
C TYR A 665 -25.05 -13.91 -1.04
N SER A 666 -25.17 -13.49 -2.32
CA SER A 666 -24.32 -12.46 -2.93
C SER A 666 -25.19 -11.55 -3.79
N VAL A 667 -25.24 -10.25 -3.48
CA VAL A 667 -26.05 -9.26 -4.20
C VAL A 667 -25.16 -8.10 -4.62
N GLU A 668 -24.96 -7.92 -5.93
CA GLU A 668 -24.00 -6.93 -6.46
C GLU A 668 -24.53 -6.22 -7.71
N PHE A 669 -24.09 -4.97 -7.92
CA PHE A 669 -24.31 -4.23 -9.15
C PHE A 669 -23.41 -4.83 -10.24
N CYS A 670 -23.99 -5.36 -11.31
CA CYS A 670 -23.19 -5.96 -12.37
C CYS A 670 -23.88 -5.92 -13.75
N GLY A 671 -23.20 -5.32 -14.74
CA GLY A 671 -23.62 -5.29 -16.14
C GLY A 671 -23.17 -6.48 -16.99
N GLY A 672 -22.43 -7.43 -16.43
CA GLY A 672 -21.87 -8.55 -17.15
C GLY A 672 -22.85 -9.68 -17.44
N THR A 673 -22.36 -10.70 -18.15
CA THR A 673 -23.16 -11.90 -18.47
C THR A 673 -22.91 -12.99 -17.43
N HIS A 674 -23.99 -13.59 -16.92
CA HIS A 674 -23.96 -14.57 -15.84
C HIS A 674 -24.68 -15.86 -16.24
N LEU A 675 -24.33 -16.92 -15.49
CA LEU A 675 -25.09 -18.16 -15.50
C LEU A 675 -26.46 -17.94 -14.81
N ASP A 676 -27.36 -18.88 -14.99
CA ASP A 676 -28.66 -18.91 -14.30
C ASP A 676 -28.64 -19.70 -12.98
N ASN A 677 -27.53 -20.45 -12.74
CA ASN A 677 -27.36 -21.27 -11.53
C ASN A 677 -25.88 -21.44 -11.22
N THR A 678 -25.51 -21.37 -9.93
CA THR A 678 -24.11 -21.48 -9.49
C THR A 678 -23.50 -22.85 -9.76
N ALA A 679 -24.26 -23.93 -9.79
CA ALA A 679 -23.75 -25.28 -10.14
C ALA A 679 -23.10 -25.34 -11.51
N LYS A 680 -23.53 -24.47 -12.45
CA LYS A 680 -22.95 -24.41 -13.81
C LYS A 680 -21.56 -23.75 -13.87
N VAL A 681 -21.08 -23.16 -12.77
CA VAL A 681 -19.69 -22.67 -12.64
C VAL A 681 -18.72 -23.85 -12.77
N GLY A 682 -19.10 -25.01 -12.29
CA GLY A 682 -18.20 -26.13 -12.07
C GLY A 682 -17.35 -25.87 -10.81
N SER A 683 -16.18 -26.49 -10.69
CA SER A 683 -15.28 -26.19 -9.58
C SER A 683 -14.45 -24.93 -9.85
N LEU A 684 -14.15 -24.19 -8.78
CA LEU A 684 -13.16 -23.10 -8.79
C LEU A 684 -11.86 -23.57 -8.15
N ARG A 685 -10.73 -23.17 -8.71
CA ARG A 685 -9.40 -23.34 -8.12
C ARG A 685 -8.64 -22.02 -8.11
N ILE A 686 -8.15 -21.60 -6.96
CA ILE A 686 -7.23 -20.48 -6.84
C ILE A 686 -5.84 -20.95 -7.26
N VAL A 687 -5.25 -20.28 -8.25
CA VAL A 687 -3.94 -20.63 -8.81
C VAL A 687 -2.83 -19.81 -8.16
N SER A 688 -3.07 -18.53 -7.89
CA SER A 688 -2.09 -17.63 -7.31
C SER A 688 -2.75 -16.56 -6.44
N GLU A 689 -1.99 -16.07 -5.45
CA GLU A 689 -2.33 -14.92 -4.62
C GLU A 689 -1.06 -14.12 -4.37
N PHE A 690 -1.04 -12.81 -4.71
CA PHE A 690 0.12 -11.95 -4.54
C PHE A 690 -0.25 -10.46 -4.46
N SER A 691 0.69 -9.63 -3.99
CA SER A 691 0.52 -8.18 -3.92
C SER A 691 0.78 -7.52 -5.28
N ILE A 692 -0.08 -6.57 -5.66
CA ILE A 692 0.11 -5.73 -6.86
C ILE A 692 0.34 -4.26 -6.54
N ALA A 693 -0.14 -3.83 -5.38
CA ALA A 693 0.09 -2.51 -4.83
C ALA A 693 0.00 -2.57 -3.30
N SER A 694 0.39 -1.52 -2.63
CA SER A 694 0.21 -1.44 -1.19
C SER A 694 -1.28 -1.48 -0.82
N GLY A 695 -1.64 -2.40 0.06
CA GLY A 695 -3.03 -2.60 0.46
C GLY A 695 -3.92 -3.24 -0.61
N VAL A 696 -3.37 -3.71 -1.74
CA VAL A 696 -4.13 -4.39 -2.79
C VAL A 696 -3.49 -5.74 -3.11
N ARG A 697 -4.29 -6.79 -2.99
CA ARG A 697 -3.94 -8.17 -3.29
C ARG A 697 -4.63 -8.61 -4.58
N ARG A 698 -4.03 -9.54 -5.30
CA ARG A 698 -4.57 -10.15 -6.51
C ARG A 698 -4.73 -11.63 -6.31
N ILE A 699 -5.89 -12.15 -6.65
CA ILE A 699 -6.14 -13.59 -6.85
C ILE A 699 -6.33 -13.86 -8.32
N GLU A 700 -5.69 -14.93 -8.81
CA GLU A 700 -5.98 -15.54 -10.09
C GLU A 700 -6.61 -16.92 -9.83
N ALA A 701 -7.71 -17.19 -10.50
CA ALA A 701 -8.43 -18.45 -10.35
C ALA A 701 -8.96 -18.95 -11.70
N ILE A 702 -9.22 -20.25 -11.77
CA ILE A 702 -9.75 -20.96 -12.92
C ILE A 702 -11.06 -21.66 -12.55
N THR A 703 -11.92 -21.91 -13.54
CA THR A 703 -13.24 -22.52 -13.33
C THR A 703 -13.56 -23.57 -14.38
N GLY A 704 -14.52 -24.44 -14.08
CA GLY A 704 -15.11 -25.37 -15.04
C GLY A 704 -14.08 -26.25 -15.74
N GLN A 705 -14.00 -26.15 -17.07
CA GLN A 705 -13.10 -27.01 -17.86
C GLN A 705 -11.61 -26.79 -17.56
N GLU A 706 -11.22 -25.57 -17.27
CA GLU A 706 -9.82 -25.27 -16.96
C GLU A 706 -9.40 -25.89 -15.62
N THR A 707 -10.31 -25.96 -14.65
CA THR A 707 -10.07 -26.68 -13.39
C THR A 707 -9.90 -28.19 -13.63
N LEU A 708 -10.72 -28.79 -14.52
CA LEU A 708 -10.58 -30.19 -14.88
C LEU A 708 -9.25 -30.47 -15.58
N LYS A 709 -8.84 -29.63 -16.55
CA LYS A 709 -7.52 -29.76 -17.20
C LYS A 709 -6.38 -29.63 -16.18
N PHE A 710 -6.50 -28.70 -15.24
CA PHE A 710 -5.52 -28.54 -14.17
C PHE A 710 -5.38 -29.80 -13.30
N MET A 711 -6.52 -30.37 -12.89
CA MET A 711 -6.56 -31.62 -12.12
C MET A 711 -5.98 -32.80 -12.90
N GLU A 712 -6.32 -32.93 -14.18
CA GLU A 712 -5.80 -33.98 -15.07
C GLU A 712 -4.28 -33.88 -15.24
N ASN A 713 -3.77 -32.67 -15.46
CA ASN A 713 -2.34 -32.42 -15.57
C ASN A 713 -1.59 -32.78 -14.27
N ASN A 714 -2.13 -32.39 -13.12
CA ASN A 714 -1.54 -32.73 -11.82
C ASN A 714 -1.58 -34.25 -11.58
N THR A 715 -2.68 -34.93 -11.92
CA THR A 715 -2.80 -36.37 -11.81
C THR A 715 -1.78 -37.08 -12.73
N ARG A 716 -1.61 -36.62 -13.96
CA ARG A 716 -0.62 -37.15 -14.89
C ARG A 716 0.82 -36.97 -14.37
N LEU A 717 1.15 -35.80 -13.83
CA LEU A 717 2.45 -35.54 -13.21
C LEU A 717 2.68 -36.48 -12.02
N LEU A 718 1.69 -36.62 -11.16
CA LEU A 718 1.73 -37.52 -10.00
C LEU A 718 1.98 -38.98 -10.43
N MET A 719 1.24 -39.46 -11.44
CA MET A 719 1.42 -40.82 -11.99
C MET A 719 2.79 -41.00 -12.63
N THR A 720 3.28 -40.01 -13.38
CA THR A 720 4.63 -40.03 -13.96
C THR A 720 5.72 -40.11 -12.88
N LEU A 721 5.57 -39.36 -11.78
CA LEU A 721 6.47 -39.44 -10.64
C LEU A 721 6.40 -40.82 -9.95
N SER A 722 5.19 -41.37 -9.81
CA SER A 722 4.95 -42.72 -9.27
C SER A 722 5.70 -43.80 -10.07
N GLU A 723 5.59 -43.75 -11.38
CA GLU A 723 6.33 -44.65 -12.28
C GLU A 723 7.85 -44.50 -12.14
N ARG A 724 8.36 -43.26 -12.18
CA ARG A 724 9.81 -43.01 -12.11
C ARG A 724 10.41 -43.40 -10.77
N LEU A 725 9.69 -43.16 -9.66
CA LEU A 725 10.12 -43.53 -8.31
C LEU A 725 9.77 -44.97 -7.94
N LYS A 726 9.01 -45.70 -8.80
CA LYS A 726 8.47 -47.02 -8.55
C LYS A 726 7.78 -47.12 -7.19
N ALA A 727 6.88 -46.19 -6.92
CA ALA A 727 6.13 -46.03 -5.66
C ALA A 727 4.69 -45.68 -5.98
N LYS A 728 3.74 -46.01 -5.13
CA LYS A 728 2.35 -45.54 -5.22
C LYS A 728 2.28 -44.07 -4.89
N PRO A 729 1.25 -43.34 -5.33
CA PRO A 729 1.09 -41.92 -5.04
C PRO A 729 1.23 -41.56 -3.55
N GLU A 730 0.67 -42.39 -2.67
CA GLU A 730 0.70 -42.21 -1.22
C GLU A 730 2.10 -42.39 -0.61
N GLU A 731 2.98 -43.11 -1.30
CA GLU A 731 4.34 -43.47 -0.87
C GLU A 731 5.41 -42.53 -1.47
N LEU A 732 5.04 -41.59 -2.35
CA LEU A 732 6.00 -40.77 -3.12
C LEU A 732 6.92 -39.94 -2.23
N LEU A 733 6.39 -39.29 -1.19
CA LEU A 733 7.18 -38.48 -0.24
C LEU A 733 8.21 -39.34 0.48
N THR A 734 7.78 -40.46 1.06
CA THR A 734 8.66 -41.40 1.78
C THR A 734 9.75 -41.94 0.84
N ARG A 735 9.39 -42.24 -0.43
CA ARG A 735 10.33 -42.75 -1.42
C ARG A 735 11.33 -41.68 -1.87
N ALA A 736 10.89 -40.43 -2.03
CA ALA A 736 11.76 -39.31 -2.37
C ALA A 736 12.75 -39.01 -1.23
N GLU A 737 12.31 -39.04 0.01
CA GLU A 737 13.16 -38.89 1.19
C GLU A 737 14.19 -40.02 1.30
N ALA A 738 13.76 -41.27 1.11
CA ALA A 738 14.66 -42.43 1.10
C ALA A 738 15.73 -42.30 0.01
N ARG A 739 15.35 -41.87 -1.20
CA ARG A 739 16.32 -41.64 -2.30
C ARG A 739 17.28 -40.51 -2.00
N THR A 740 16.81 -39.45 -1.36
CA THR A 740 17.65 -38.31 -0.95
C THR A 740 18.69 -38.76 0.10
N SER A 741 18.28 -39.60 1.05
CA SER A 741 19.18 -40.16 2.06
C SER A 741 20.20 -41.10 1.43
N GLU A 742 19.76 -42.01 0.55
CA GLU A 742 20.64 -42.92 -0.21
C GLU A 742 21.71 -42.14 -1.01
N ILE A 743 21.31 -41.07 -1.67
CA ILE A 743 22.28 -40.20 -2.42
C ILE A 743 23.27 -39.55 -1.46
N ARG A 744 22.86 -39.11 -0.28
CA ARG A 744 23.80 -38.56 0.73
C ARG A 744 24.76 -39.59 1.24
N GLU A 745 24.31 -40.79 1.54
CA GLU A 745 25.15 -41.92 1.98
C GLU A 745 26.14 -42.33 0.91
N LEU A 746 25.69 -42.50 -0.35
CA LEU A 746 26.54 -42.85 -1.47
C LEU A 746 27.63 -41.78 -1.75
N ARG A 747 27.29 -40.51 -1.60
CA ARG A 747 28.26 -39.41 -1.72
C ARG A 747 29.29 -39.47 -0.60
N SER A 748 28.89 -39.71 0.63
CA SER A 748 29.80 -39.87 1.78
C SER A 748 30.72 -41.08 1.61
N GLU A 749 30.17 -42.20 1.11
CA GLU A 749 31.01 -43.40 0.79
C GLU A 749 31.97 -43.11 -0.33
N LEU A 750 31.54 -42.47 -1.40
CA LEU A 750 32.44 -42.09 -2.51
C LEU A 750 33.57 -41.19 -2.03
N GLU A 751 33.28 -40.21 -1.14
CA GLU A 751 34.35 -39.39 -0.54
C GLU A 751 35.32 -40.20 0.31
N LYS A 752 34.85 -41.16 1.08
CA LYS A 752 35.67 -42.07 1.85
C LYS A 752 36.56 -42.95 0.95
N PHE A 753 35.98 -43.50 -0.13
CA PHE A 753 36.76 -44.29 -1.12
C PHE A 753 37.85 -43.46 -1.82
N ARG A 754 37.49 -42.26 -2.27
CA ARG A 754 38.45 -41.31 -2.87
C ARG A 754 39.56 -40.93 -1.88
N GLY A 755 39.21 -40.72 -0.61
CA GLY A 755 40.20 -40.47 0.45
C GLY A 755 41.18 -41.64 0.66
N ARG A 756 40.69 -42.90 0.64
CA ARG A 756 41.54 -44.10 0.76
C ARG A 756 42.44 -44.27 -0.45
N GLU A 757 41.92 -44.09 -1.65
CA GLU A 757 42.68 -44.14 -2.89
C GLU A 757 43.82 -43.09 -2.92
N MET A 758 43.50 -41.85 -2.46
CA MET A 758 44.49 -40.79 -2.33
C MET A 758 45.62 -41.18 -1.36
N LEU A 759 45.33 -41.78 -0.21
CA LEU A 759 46.32 -42.20 0.78
C LEU A 759 47.17 -43.36 0.24
N SER A 760 46.58 -44.31 -0.46
CA SER A 760 47.30 -45.41 -1.10
C SER A 760 48.26 -44.89 -2.17
N ASN A 761 47.83 -43.93 -2.98
CA ASN A 761 48.68 -43.26 -3.94
C ASN A 761 49.83 -42.48 -3.28
N ALA A 762 49.55 -41.83 -2.14
CA ALA A 762 50.58 -41.11 -1.37
C ALA A 762 51.65 -42.03 -0.79
N GLU A 763 51.30 -43.25 -0.38
CA GLU A 763 52.30 -44.26 0.01
C GLU A 763 53.23 -44.69 -1.15
N SER A 764 52.67 -44.78 -2.34
CA SER A 764 53.49 -45.08 -3.55
C SER A 764 54.44 -43.93 -3.89
N PHE A 765 54.11 -42.68 -3.58
CA PHE A 765 54.92 -41.49 -3.78
C PHE A 765 56.13 -41.50 -2.82
N LEU A 766 55.97 -41.98 -1.59
CA LEU A 766 57.09 -42.20 -0.65
C LEU A 766 58.05 -43.26 -1.19
N ALA A 767 57.51 -44.37 -1.69
CA ALA A 767 58.36 -45.47 -2.25
C ALA A 767 59.10 -45.07 -3.52
N SER A 768 58.62 -44.11 -4.28
CA SER A 768 59.21 -43.59 -5.51
C SER A 768 60.11 -42.36 -5.29
N SER A 769 60.27 -41.91 -4.05
CA SER A 769 61.17 -40.78 -3.74
C SER A 769 62.65 -41.10 -4.00
N LYS A 770 63.33 -40.10 -4.50
CA LYS A 770 64.83 -40.19 -4.76
C LYS A 770 65.60 -39.76 -3.53
N LYS A 771 66.73 -40.35 -3.32
CA LYS A 771 67.63 -39.97 -2.23
C LYS A 771 68.59 -38.87 -2.70
N VAL A 772 68.51 -37.68 -2.05
CA VAL A 772 69.42 -36.56 -2.29
C VAL A 772 70.17 -36.26 -0.99
N GLY A 773 71.41 -36.66 -0.87
CA GLY A 773 72.11 -36.62 0.43
C GLY A 773 71.42 -37.46 1.50
N PRO A 774 71.09 -36.86 2.68
CA PRO A 774 70.32 -37.52 3.75
C PRO A 774 68.80 -37.43 3.57
N LEU A 775 68.32 -36.73 2.54
CA LEU A 775 66.88 -36.44 2.34
C LEU A 775 66.29 -37.29 1.25
N HIS A 776 65.02 -37.54 1.35
CA HIS A 776 64.19 -38.16 0.35
C HIS A 776 63.41 -37.06 -0.41
N VAL A 777 63.51 -36.98 -1.72
CA VAL A 777 62.88 -35.97 -2.56
C VAL A 777 61.85 -36.64 -3.48
N PHE A 778 60.68 -36.18 -3.46
CA PHE A 778 59.57 -36.54 -4.38
C PHE A 778 59.05 -35.32 -5.12
N THR A 779 59.02 -35.43 -6.42
CA THR A 779 58.36 -34.44 -7.29
C THR A 779 57.39 -35.14 -8.22
N GLY A 780 56.19 -34.60 -8.37
CA GLY A 780 55.25 -35.23 -9.30
C GLY A 780 53.94 -34.49 -9.47
N VAL A 781 53.27 -34.81 -10.57
CA VAL A 781 51.92 -34.33 -10.86
C VAL A 781 50.91 -35.32 -10.27
N VAL A 782 49.99 -34.80 -9.48
CA VAL A 782 49.00 -35.60 -8.76
C VAL A 782 47.60 -35.29 -9.31
N PRO A 783 46.81 -36.30 -9.71
CA PRO A 783 45.47 -36.09 -10.22
C PRO A 783 44.50 -35.86 -9.05
N VAL A 784 44.36 -34.63 -8.62
CA VAL A 784 43.42 -34.24 -7.53
C VAL A 784 42.53 -33.09 -7.95
N ASP A 785 41.28 -33.12 -7.47
CA ASP A 785 40.25 -32.19 -7.87
C ASP A 785 40.30 -30.87 -7.09
N THR A 786 40.94 -30.81 -5.94
CA THR A 786 40.96 -29.61 -5.09
C THR A 786 42.33 -29.35 -4.46
N PRO A 787 42.70 -28.07 -4.21
CA PRO A 787 43.92 -27.72 -3.49
C PRO A 787 44.00 -28.34 -2.08
N ASP A 788 42.85 -28.56 -1.42
CA ASP A 788 42.81 -29.21 -0.11
C ASP A 788 43.21 -30.69 -0.16
N ASN A 789 42.86 -31.38 -1.24
CA ASN A 789 43.28 -32.77 -1.45
C ASN A 789 44.79 -32.85 -1.72
N LEU A 790 45.33 -31.88 -2.47
CA LEU A 790 46.78 -31.77 -2.68
C LEU A 790 47.51 -31.55 -1.35
N ARG A 791 46.96 -30.70 -0.48
CA ARG A 791 47.48 -30.46 0.87
C ARG A 791 47.48 -31.71 1.75
N LYS A 792 46.35 -32.45 1.76
CA LYS A 792 46.23 -33.71 2.55
C LYS A 792 47.29 -34.74 2.17
N ILE A 793 47.57 -34.88 0.87
CA ILE A 793 48.64 -35.77 0.41
C ILE A 793 50.01 -35.29 0.92
N GLY A 794 50.30 -34.01 0.77
CA GLY A 794 51.56 -33.45 1.27
C GLY A 794 51.74 -33.60 2.77
N ASP A 795 50.71 -33.28 3.56
CA ASP A 795 50.72 -33.45 5.02
C ASP A 795 50.98 -34.93 5.40
N PHE A 796 50.30 -35.86 4.72
CA PHE A 796 50.53 -37.29 4.93
C PHE A 796 51.98 -37.69 4.66
N LEU A 797 52.59 -37.23 3.55
CA LEU A 797 53.99 -37.52 3.21
C LEU A 797 54.95 -36.98 4.27
N ARG A 798 54.74 -35.73 4.72
CA ARG A 798 55.53 -35.09 5.79
C ARG A 798 55.47 -35.83 7.13
N ASP A 799 54.22 -36.27 7.49
CA ASP A 799 53.99 -36.94 8.77
C ASP A 799 54.55 -38.40 8.80
N LYS A 800 54.72 -39.02 7.62
CA LYS A 800 55.23 -40.36 7.46
C LYS A 800 56.78 -40.44 7.40
N ASP A 801 57.42 -39.42 6.84
CA ASP A 801 58.88 -39.37 6.71
C ASP A 801 59.45 -38.00 7.11
N GLU A 802 60.22 -37.97 8.19
CA GLU A 802 60.84 -36.73 8.67
C GLU A 802 61.91 -36.18 7.74
N SER A 803 62.44 -37.00 6.80
CA SER A 803 63.43 -36.62 5.83
C SER A 803 62.87 -36.21 4.46
N ILE A 804 61.59 -36.25 4.29
CA ILE A 804 60.92 -35.97 3.01
C ILE A 804 60.92 -34.48 2.62
N VAL A 805 61.16 -34.27 1.36
CA VAL A 805 60.94 -33.04 0.61
C VAL A 805 60.00 -33.41 -0.53
N ALA A 806 58.75 -33.09 -0.45
CA ALA A 806 57.80 -33.40 -1.51
C ALA A 806 57.33 -32.13 -2.20
N VAL A 807 57.28 -32.15 -3.52
CA VAL A 807 56.67 -31.11 -4.34
C VAL A 807 55.60 -31.73 -5.23
N LEU A 808 54.38 -31.46 -4.89
CA LEU A 808 53.20 -31.98 -5.59
C LEU A 808 52.65 -30.87 -6.49
N ALA A 809 52.27 -31.22 -7.71
CA ALA A 809 51.60 -30.31 -8.62
C ALA A 809 50.25 -30.91 -9.07
N ALA A 810 49.26 -30.08 -9.17
CA ALA A 810 47.97 -30.41 -9.81
C ALA A 810 47.68 -29.42 -10.93
N VAL A 811 47.24 -29.91 -12.09
CA VAL A 811 46.87 -29.09 -13.24
C VAL A 811 45.36 -29.15 -13.41
N ARG A 812 44.72 -28.01 -13.37
CA ARG A 812 43.29 -27.88 -13.61
C ARG A 812 42.97 -26.60 -14.37
N ASP A 813 42.09 -26.69 -15.39
CA ASP A 813 41.65 -25.57 -16.21
C ASP A 813 42.83 -24.68 -16.72
N GLY A 814 43.95 -25.34 -17.12
CA GLY A 814 45.12 -24.65 -17.63
C GLY A 814 45.94 -23.90 -16.57
N LYS A 815 45.67 -24.11 -15.28
CA LYS A 815 46.42 -23.54 -14.15
C LYS A 815 47.06 -24.64 -13.32
N ILE A 816 48.24 -24.35 -12.82
CA ILE A 816 49.01 -25.26 -11.94
C ILE A 816 48.79 -24.81 -10.49
N THR A 817 48.52 -25.75 -9.62
CA THR A 817 48.60 -25.56 -8.16
C THR A 817 49.74 -26.42 -7.63
N PHE A 818 50.72 -25.81 -6.99
CA PHE A 818 51.81 -26.47 -6.33
C PHE A 818 51.56 -26.56 -4.82
N HIS A 819 52.00 -27.66 -4.22
CA HIS A 819 52.12 -27.83 -2.79
C HIS A 819 53.45 -28.48 -2.45
N SER A 820 54.28 -27.83 -1.65
CA SER A 820 55.54 -28.39 -1.15
C SER A 820 55.45 -28.61 0.36
N VAL A 821 55.99 -29.74 0.78
CA VAL A 821 56.16 -30.05 2.21
C VAL A 821 57.58 -30.49 2.50
N CYS A 822 58.07 -30.12 3.68
CA CYS A 822 59.38 -30.53 4.20
C CYS A 822 59.24 -31.14 5.58
N GLY A 823 59.76 -32.33 5.75
CA GLY A 823 59.86 -32.99 7.06
C GLY A 823 60.84 -32.29 8.00
N LYS A 824 60.80 -32.62 9.28
CA LYS A 824 61.64 -31.99 10.32
C LYS A 824 63.14 -32.06 10.04
N ALA A 825 63.60 -33.20 9.57
CA ALA A 825 65.01 -33.38 9.19
C ALA A 825 65.44 -32.55 7.98
N ALA A 826 64.51 -32.37 7.01
CA ALA A 826 64.75 -31.52 5.85
C ALA A 826 64.84 -30.03 6.26
N ILE A 827 64.00 -29.59 7.15
CA ILE A 827 64.02 -28.20 7.68
C ILE A 827 65.33 -27.97 8.49
N ALA A 828 65.71 -28.92 9.33
CA ALA A 828 66.95 -28.84 10.10
C ALA A 828 68.20 -28.77 9.19
N ALA A 829 68.15 -29.40 8.01
CA ALA A 829 69.20 -29.34 6.96
C ALA A 829 69.16 -28.05 6.11
N GLY A 830 68.24 -27.09 6.44
CA GLY A 830 68.19 -25.81 5.76
C GLY A 830 67.25 -25.77 4.56
N VAL A 831 66.51 -26.86 4.27
CA VAL A 831 65.56 -26.94 3.14
C VAL A 831 64.20 -26.52 3.62
N ARG A 832 63.58 -25.52 3.01
CA ARG A 832 62.25 -24.94 3.41
C ARG A 832 61.27 -25.00 2.26
N ALA A 833 60.06 -25.46 2.53
CA ALA A 833 58.97 -25.59 1.55
C ALA A 833 58.61 -24.25 0.86
N GLY A 834 58.65 -23.13 1.62
CA GLY A 834 58.36 -21.80 1.07
C GLY A 834 59.39 -21.33 0.05
N ASP A 835 60.68 -21.74 0.20
CA ASP A 835 61.77 -21.39 -0.74
C ASP A 835 61.61 -22.21 -2.02
N ILE A 836 61.31 -23.50 -1.90
CA ILE A 836 61.06 -24.41 -3.03
C ILE A 836 59.86 -23.91 -3.85
N ILE A 837 58.74 -23.57 -3.20
CA ILE A 837 57.56 -23.09 -3.89
C ILE A 837 57.85 -21.79 -4.65
N ARG A 838 58.62 -20.87 -4.09
CA ARG A 838 59.03 -19.65 -4.81
C ARG A 838 59.86 -19.96 -6.06
N SER A 839 60.77 -20.93 -5.98
CA SER A 839 61.59 -21.37 -7.10
C SER A 839 60.73 -21.98 -8.23
N VAL A 840 59.92 -23.01 -7.91
CA VAL A 840 59.12 -23.71 -8.94
C VAL A 840 57.99 -22.84 -9.53
N THR A 841 57.35 -21.96 -8.72
CA THR A 841 56.33 -21.08 -9.24
C THR A 841 56.88 -19.98 -10.13
N ALA A 842 58.09 -19.47 -9.88
CA ALA A 842 58.72 -18.47 -10.74
C ALA A 842 58.97 -19.01 -12.17
N ILE A 843 59.34 -20.29 -12.33
CA ILE A 843 59.53 -20.93 -13.62
C ILE A 843 58.21 -21.03 -14.40
N CYS A 844 57.11 -21.31 -13.71
CA CYS A 844 55.79 -21.44 -14.29
C CYS A 844 55.03 -20.12 -14.36
N GLY A 845 55.69 -18.97 -14.23
CA GLY A 845 55.06 -17.65 -14.34
C GLY A 845 54.03 -17.33 -13.23
N GLY A 846 54.29 -17.84 -12.02
CA GLY A 846 53.39 -17.69 -10.91
C GLY A 846 54.04 -17.16 -9.62
N LYS A 847 53.29 -17.24 -8.52
CA LYS A 847 53.74 -16.82 -7.19
C LYS A 847 53.28 -17.83 -6.13
N GLY A 848 54.07 -17.96 -5.11
CA GLY A 848 53.74 -18.82 -3.98
C GLY A 848 54.59 -18.53 -2.76
N GLY A 849 54.25 -19.20 -1.64
CA GLY A 849 54.95 -19.08 -0.39
C GLY A 849 54.23 -19.85 0.73
N GLY A 850 54.78 -19.81 1.89
CA GLY A 850 54.25 -20.50 3.07
C GLY A 850 55.25 -20.65 4.19
N LYS A 851 54.93 -21.54 5.10
CA LYS A 851 55.77 -21.87 6.25
C LYS A 851 56.96 -22.76 5.81
N PRO A 852 58.00 -22.93 6.66
CA PRO A 852 59.11 -23.80 6.36
C PRO A 852 58.73 -25.28 6.11
N ASP A 853 57.69 -25.76 6.77
CA ASP A 853 57.19 -27.13 6.72
C ASP A 853 56.15 -27.37 5.60
N SER A 854 55.43 -26.33 5.18
CA SER A 854 54.37 -26.45 4.18
C SER A 854 54.14 -25.13 3.45
N ALA A 855 54.06 -25.17 2.13
CA ALA A 855 53.88 -24.00 1.29
C ALA A 855 53.06 -24.34 0.04
N MET A 856 52.30 -23.37 -0.43
CA MET A 856 51.51 -23.49 -1.66
C MET A 856 51.77 -22.34 -2.61
N GLY A 857 51.58 -22.62 -3.90
CA GLY A 857 51.68 -21.61 -4.93
C GLY A 857 50.91 -21.99 -6.20
N GLY A 858 50.83 -21.03 -7.12
CA GLY A 858 50.21 -21.28 -8.43
C GLY A 858 51.12 -20.92 -9.58
N GLY A 859 50.91 -21.53 -10.75
CA GLY A 859 51.56 -21.19 -12.01
C GLY A 859 50.57 -21.15 -13.17
N ALA A 860 50.88 -20.31 -14.18
CA ALA A 860 50.03 -20.17 -15.35
C ALA A 860 50.58 -20.95 -16.58
N ASP A 861 51.89 -21.19 -16.62
CA ASP A 861 52.55 -21.86 -17.76
C ASP A 861 52.69 -23.36 -17.49
N THR A 862 51.74 -24.13 -18.00
CA THR A 862 51.71 -25.59 -17.82
C THR A 862 52.78 -26.32 -18.65
N LEU A 863 53.35 -25.69 -19.69
CA LEU A 863 54.39 -26.31 -20.53
C LEU A 863 55.76 -26.38 -19.83
N LYS A 864 55.96 -25.55 -18.82
CA LYS A 864 57.20 -25.51 -18.00
C LYS A 864 57.04 -26.28 -16.69
N LEU A 865 55.97 -27.04 -16.50
CA LEU A 865 55.73 -27.77 -15.25
C LEU A 865 56.84 -28.82 -14.99
N ASP A 866 57.17 -29.62 -15.98
CA ASP A 866 58.23 -30.68 -15.85
C ASP A 866 59.61 -30.07 -15.61
N ASP A 867 59.92 -28.96 -16.28
CA ASP A 867 61.20 -28.23 -16.07
C ASP A 867 61.25 -27.68 -14.62
N ALA A 868 60.15 -27.13 -14.13
CA ALA A 868 60.09 -26.61 -12.77
C ALA A 868 60.27 -27.71 -11.71
N LEU A 869 59.62 -28.87 -11.90
CA LEU A 869 59.74 -30.00 -10.98
C LEU A 869 61.19 -30.62 -11.04
N ALA A 870 61.80 -30.63 -12.20
CA ALA A 870 63.18 -31.14 -12.35
C ALA A 870 64.22 -30.31 -11.60
N THR A 871 64.01 -29.01 -11.38
CA THR A 871 64.96 -28.15 -10.66
C THR A 871 64.94 -28.39 -9.13
N VAL A 872 64.01 -29.15 -8.59
CA VAL A 872 63.91 -29.37 -7.15
C VAL A 872 65.07 -30.20 -6.59
N ASP A 873 65.47 -31.23 -7.30
CA ASP A 873 66.58 -32.09 -6.87
C ASP A 873 67.89 -31.26 -6.70
N ASP A 874 68.25 -30.44 -7.70
CA ASP A 874 69.39 -29.53 -7.67
C ASP A 874 69.28 -28.44 -6.59
N PHE A 875 68.07 -27.90 -6.42
CA PHE A 875 67.78 -26.92 -5.37
C PHE A 875 68.01 -27.50 -3.96
N VAL A 876 67.56 -28.73 -3.70
CA VAL A 876 67.77 -29.42 -2.43
C VAL A 876 69.28 -29.74 -2.25
N ALA A 877 69.96 -30.28 -3.29
CA ALA A 877 71.38 -30.53 -3.22
C ALA A 877 72.18 -29.28 -2.93
N GLY A 878 71.88 -28.14 -3.56
CA GLY A 878 72.55 -26.86 -3.31
C GLY A 878 72.31 -26.25 -1.91
N LYS A 879 71.34 -26.72 -1.16
CA LYS A 879 71.10 -26.33 0.25
C LYS A 879 71.83 -27.26 1.24
N LEU A 880 72.26 -28.44 0.77
CA LEU A 880 72.99 -29.40 1.62
C LEU A 880 74.52 -29.22 1.55
N ASN A 881 74.97 -28.53 0.54
CA ASN A 881 76.37 -28.08 0.41
C ASN A 881 76.51 -26.69 1.04
#